data_77df886cd0e1d170e27a9d6c568ae9d8
#
_entry.id   77df886cd0e1d170e27a9d6c568ae9d8
#
_cell.length_a   1.000
_cell.length_b   1.000
_cell.length_c   1.000
_cell.angle_alpha   90.00
_cell.angle_beta   90.00
_cell.angle_gamma   90.00
#
_symmetry.space_group_name_H-M   'P 1'
#
loop_
_entity.id
_entity.type
_entity.pdbx_description
1 polymer ?
#
loop_
_entity_poly.entity_id
_entity_poly.type
_entity_poly.pdbx_seq_one_letter_code
_entity_poly.pdbx_strand_id
1 'polypeptide(L)'
;MDKPLRPIVARWLECIKQATAHKRPFTEDGDEAMNFFAGDPDFMWKDGYARGERGYNKGMTPPAFRMQVNRVWEAVRLFTAVIHHRNPNRAVTPKEYPIIGPALLGIQPQPPVPAMGPDGQPIIGPDGQPVMMPDPGMQMYQQGLQQQQMMLERRKLVSRLLEDYLNYTPNELDLKKHSRKVVEEAFIKGAGVWWHELYSPPGSQLKMAGSFYDSIDNLVWDPDADEFEDIRWAARKRVQPVDEVAAKFGLSREDLSGHMESYSSRGDNNERGFEYKKKMGKTNDLIVYWEVYSKTGFGDRLKNADKDLRGKFDAFGPNCYIAVAEGIDFPLNMPEAMLQEEVDETGVAPSMFMAAQWPIPFWAEPGGWPFTPLAWHGKPGYSWPISIIRPGIGELRFINWAMSFLATRIATSAQVLIGVAKSADPDLKAKILEKDEGGFKIVEISEAIGRSVNDVISVFQMPGVTSDMYQIISEVTALFDRRVGLTELIYGMTRNSFRSAAEAQVKAEQISVRPDDYANILEDALSLVARKEALLARWLIGPQDVAPLLGPMAAQAWQMHVQGEDPDSVVREYSYRVEAGSVKKPNVATRIENITNAMQILAPISQGLLQAGKPELFNALLEDWGKAMNTDVSRYMVPPPPPPPPGPPPEGPPNGNPG
;
A
#
# COMPACT_ATOMS: atom_id res chain seq x y z
N MET A 1 -28.88 -21.90 -27.69
CA MET A 1 -28.33 -22.82 -26.68
C MET A 1 -28.47 -22.15 -25.33
N ASP A 2 -29.04 -22.82 -24.35
CA ASP A 2 -29.07 -22.30 -22.99
C ASP A 2 -27.63 -22.14 -22.48
N LYS A 3 -27.29 -20.94 -22.03
CA LYS A 3 -25.98 -20.61 -21.47
C LYS A 3 -26.08 -20.63 -19.94
N PRO A 4 -25.82 -21.76 -19.29
CA PRO A 4 -26.16 -21.98 -17.88
C PRO A 4 -25.38 -21.06 -16.91
N LEU A 5 -24.19 -20.58 -17.31
CA LEU A 5 -23.35 -19.72 -16.46
C LEU A 5 -23.63 -18.22 -16.63
N ARG A 6 -24.40 -17.82 -17.66
CA ARG A 6 -24.77 -16.43 -17.92
C ARG A 6 -25.40 -15.69 -16.73
N PRO A 7 -26.32 -16.30 -15.95
CA PRO A 7 -26.94 -15.62 -14.81
C PRO A 7 -25.93 -15.19 -13.74
N ILE A 8 -24.84 -15.96 -13.55
CA ILE A 8 -23.77 -15.64 -12.59
C ILE A 8 -22.99 -14.43 -13.04
N VAL A 9 -22.56 -14.43 -14.30
CA VAL A 9 -21.83 -13.31 -14.88
C VAL A 9 -22.67 -12.04 -14.83
N ALA A 10 -23.92 -12.12 -15.26
CA ALA A 10 -24.85 -10.99 -15.24
C ALA A 10 -25.04 -10.43 -13.81
N ARG A 11 -25.17 -11.33 -12.82
CA ARG A 11 -25.34 -10.94 -11.43
C ARG A 11 -24.11 -10.25 -10.86
N TRP A 12 -22.90 -10.79 -11.10
CA TRP A 12 -21.67 -10.16 -10.63
C TRP A 12 -21.40 -8.82 -11.31
N LEU A 13 -21.67 -8.70 -12.62
CA LEU A 13 -21.56 -7.41 -13.32
C LEU A 13 -22.53 -6.37 -12.76
N GLU A 14 -23.77 -6.77 -12.38
CA GLU A 14 -24.70 -5.86 -11.72
C GLU A 14 -24.21 -5.44 -10.32
N CYS A 15 -23.65 -6.37 -9.51
CA CYS A 15 -23.04 -6.03 -8.22
C CYS A 15 -21.87 -5.04 -8.38
N ILE A 16 -21.02 -5.26 -9.37
CA ILE A 16 -19.89 -4.37 -9.69
C ILE A 16 -20.40 -2.98 -10.10
N LYS A 17 -21.44 -2.91 -10.90
CA LYS A 17 -22.07 -1.65 -11.32
C LYS A 17 -22.63 -0.87 -10.12
N GLN A 18 -23.33 -1.55 -9.21
CA GLN A 18 -23.85 -0.94 -7.98
C GLN A 18 -22.72 -0.45 -7.08
N ALA A 19 -21.66 -1.25 -6.89
CA ALA A 19 -20.48 -0.85 -6.13
C ALA A 19 -19.75 0.34 -6.77
N THR A 20 -19.66 0.38 -8.09
CA THR A 20 -19.07 1.52 -8.82
C THR A 20 -19.90 2.79 -8.61
N ALA A 21 -21.24 2.67 -8.64
CA ALA A 21 -22.12 3.79 -8.33
C ALA A 21 -21.98 4.28 -6.88
N HIS A 22 -21.87 3.36 -5.92
CA HIS A 22 -21.62 3.69 -4.51
C HIS A 22 -20.26 4.37 -4.29
N LYS A 23 -19.21 3.94 -5.01
CA LYS A 23 -17.87 4.53 -4.98
C LYS A 23 -17.81 5.93 -5.60
N ARG A 24 -18.75 6.30 -6.45
CA ARG A 24 -18.71 7.52 -7.27
C ARG A 24 -18.34 8.80 -6.51
N PRO A 25 -18.89 9.12 -5.30
CA PRO A 25 -18.50 10.32 -4.57
C PRO A 25 -16.99 10.34 -4.20
N PHE A 26 -16.42 9.19 -3.81
CA PHE A 26 -15.01 9.04 -3.54
C PHE A 26 -14.17 9.28 -4.81
N THR A 27 -14.55 8.69 -5.93
CA THR A 27 -13.84 8.85 -7.22
C THR A 27 -13.88 10.31 -7.68
N GLU A 28 -15.02 10.98 -7.62
CA GLU A 28 -15.15 12.38 -8.02
C GLU A 28 -14.32 13.33 -7.15
N ASP A 29 -14.28 13.10 -5.84
CA ASP A 29 -13.44 13.86 -4.91
C ASP A 29 -11.94 13.62 -5.17
N GLY A 30 -11.56 12.37 -5.43
CA GLY A 30 -10.20 11.96 -5.78
C GLY A 30 -9.73 12.54 -7.12
N ASP A 31 -10.58 12.54 -8.13
CA ASP A 31 -10.27 13.12 -9.45
C ASP A 31 -10.09 14.63 -9.38
N GLU A 32 -10.90 15.32 -8.57
CA GLU A 32 -10.72 16.74 -8.34
C GLU A 32 -9.38 17.04 -7.66
N ALA A 33 -9.04 16.30 -6.60
CA ALA A 33 -7.75 16.44 -5.93
C ALA A 33 -6.57 16.12 -6.85
N MET A 34 -6.72 15.12 -7.73
CA MET A 34 -5.72 14.76 -8.74
C MET A 34 -5.53 15.87 -9.78
N ASN A 35 -6.60 16.54 -10.21
CA ASN A 35 -6.48 17.68 -11.13
C ASN A 35 -5.72 18.85 -10.50
N PHE A 36 -5.95 19.12 -9.20
CA PHE A 36 -5.15 20.12 -8.47
C PHE A 36 -3.68 19.67 -8.37
N PHE A 37 -3.42 18.40 -8.09
CA PHE A 37 -2.06 17.85 -8.03
C PHE A 37 -1.34 17.95 -9.38
N ALA A 38 -2.03 17.62 -10.46
CA ALA A 38 -1.48 17.65 -11.83
C ALA A 38 -1.14 19.06 -12.32
N GLY A 39 -1.73 20.10 -11.73
CA GLY A 39 -1.43 21.47 -12.10
C GLY A 39 -2.08 21.92 -13.40
N ASP A 40 -3.24 21.37 -13.80
CA ASP A 40 -3.98 21.80 -14.99
C ASP A 40 -4.76 23.11 -14.70
N PRO A 41 -4.32 24.26 -15.23
CA PRO A 41 -4.96 25.54 -14.96
C PRO A 41 -6.38 25.64 -15.56
N ASP A 42 -6.69 24.77 -16.53
CA ASP A 42 -7.94 24.84 -17.28
C ASP A 42 -9.04 23.97 -16.68
N PHE A 43 -8.73 23.01 -15.81
CA PHE A 43 -9.73 22.04 -15.36
C PHE A 43 -10.93 22.67 -14.66
N MET A 44 -10.73 23.74 -13.87
CA MET A 44 -11.80 24.48 -13.18
C MET A 44 -12.75 25.22 -14.14
N TRP A 45 -12.30 25.45 -15.39
CA TRP A 45 -12.97 26.24 -16.40
C TRP A 45 -13.50 25.41 -17.57
N LYS A 46 -13.28 24.10 -17.58
CA LYS A 46 -13.83 23.17 -18.58
C LYS A 46 -15.36 23.12 -18.47
N ASP A 47 -16.05 22.98 -19.59
CA ASP A 47 -17.51 23.08 -19.70
C ASP A 47 -18.28 22.21 -18.69
N GLY A 48 -17.82 21.00 -18.42
CA GLY A 48 -18.44 20.13 -17.43
C GLY A 48 -18.30 20.60 -15.98
N TYR A 49 -17.21 21.30 -15.65
CA TYR A 49 -16.97 21.89 -14.33
C TYR A 49 -17.64 23.26 -14.21
N ALA A 50 -17.66 24.05 -15.30
CA ALA A 50 -18.32 25.35 -15.36
C ALA A 50 -19.86 25.25 -15.37
N ARG A 51 -20.42 24.22 -15.99
CA ARG A 51 -21.85 23.92 -15.96
C ARG A 51 -22.32 23.34 -14.62
N GLY A 52 -21.36 22.96 -13.79
CA GLY A 52 -21.42 22.67 -12.37
C GLY A 52 -22.73 22.14 -11.81
N GLU A 53 -22.86 20.85 -11.81
CA GLU A 53 -23.51 20.21 -10.66
C GLU A 53 -22.80 20.58 -9.34
N ARG A 54 -21.51 20.94 -9.38
CA ARG A 54 -20.70 21.45 -8.24
C ARG A 54 -20.51 22.97 -8.19
N GLY A 55 -21.14 23.72 -9.05
CA GLY A 55 -21.66 25.08 -8.88
C GLY A 55 -20.74 26.27 -8.65
N TYR A 56 -19.40 26.13 -8.59
CA TYR A 56 -18.58 27.27 -8.19
C TYR A 56 -18.45 28.38 -9.24
N ASN A 57 -18.48 28.02 -10.53
CA ASN A 57 -18.32 28.98 -11.64
C ASN A 57 -19.54 29.05 -12.59
N LYS A 58 -20.70 28.65 -12.10
CA LYS A 58 -21.93 28.66 -12.93
C LYS A 58 -22.27 30.06 -13.38
N GLY A 59 -22.19 30.29 -14.68
CA GLY A 59 -22.52 31.59 -15.27
C GLY A 59 -21.40 32.62 -15.29
N MET A 60 -20.20 32.29 -14.82
CA MET A 60 -19.04 33.19 -14.91
C MET A 60 -18.31 33.00 -16.24
N THR A 61 -17.92 34.09 -16.85
CA THR A 61 -17.00 34.07 -18.00
C THR A 61 -15.62 33.64 -17.53
N PRO A 62 -14.99 32.65 -18.16
CA PRO A 62 -13.63 32.25 -17.80
C PRO A 62 -12.66 33.42 -17.86
N PRO A 63 -11.74 33.57 -16.90
CA PRO A 63 -10.74 34.65 -16.92
C PRO A 63 -9.79 34.47 -18.10
N ALA A 64 -9.28 35.59 -18.63
CA ALA A 64 -8.32 35.57 -19.73
C ALA A 64 -6.99 34.90 -19.35
N PHE A 65 -6.55 35.11 -18.11
CA PHE A 65 -5.40 34.43 -17.54
C PHE A 65 -5.86 33.39 -16.51
N ARG A 66 -5.45 32.15 -16.71
CA ARG A 66 -5.77 31.02 -15.83
C ARG A 66 -4.51 30.60 -15.11
N MET A 67 -4.53 30.74 -13.80
CA MET A 67 -3.41 30.38 -12.93
C MET A 67 -3.81 29.27 -12.00
N GLN A 68 -2.87 28.35 -11.72
CA GLN A 68 -3.03 27.36 -10.69
C GLN A 68 -1.88 27.43 -9.69
N VAL A 69 -2.23 27.69 -8.44
CA VAL A 69 -1.31 27.60 -7.30
C VAL A 69 -1.35 26.18 -6.80
N ASN A 70 -0.34 25.38 -7.16
CA ASN A 70 -0.34 23.94 -6.91
C ASN A 70 0.15 23.58 -5.49
N ARG A 71 -0.65 23.96 -4.48
CA ARG A 71 -0.38 23.63 -3.06
C ARG A 71 -0.49 22.14 -2.77
N VAL A 72 -1.30 21.41 -3.56
CA VAL A 72 -1.44 19.95 -3.40
C VAL A 72 -0.15 19.24 -3.74
N TRP A 73 0.49 19.63 -4.85
CA TRP A 73 1.76 19.04 -5.26
C TRP A 73 2.84 19.25 -4.19
N GLU A 74 2.93 20.46 -3.63
CA GLU A 74 3.86 20.76 -2.56
C GLU A 74 3.60 19.90 -1.32
N ALA A 75 2.34 19.80 -0.88
CA ALA A 75 1.93 19.02 0.27
C ALA A 75 2.26 17.53 0.10
N VAL A 76 1.82 16.93 -0.99
CA VAL A 76 2.01 15.49 -1.26
C VAL A 76 3.50 15.14 -1.35
N ARG A 77 4.30 15.96 -2.05
CA ARG A 77 5.74 15.72 -2.19
C ARG A 77 6.48 15.81 -0.87
N LEU A 78 6.12 16.78 -0.05
CA LEU A 78 6.74 16.98 1.24
C LEU A 78 6.42 15.85 2.22
N PHE A 79 5.14 15.52 2.38
CA PHE A 79 4.71 14.44 3.26
C PHE A 79 5.26 13.08 2.82
N THR A 80 5.19 12.76 1.53
CA THR A 80 5.74 11.50 1.01
C THR A 80 7.23 11.37 1.29
N ALA A 81 8.00 12.46 1.14
CA ALA A 81 9.44 12.45 1.40
C ALA A 81 9.79 12.24 2.89
N VAL A 82 8.93 12.73 3.80
CA VAL A 82 9.12 12.58 5.25
C VAL A 82 8.69 11.20 5.74
N ILE A 83 7.51 10.72 5.30
CA ILE A 83 6.87 9.52 5.82
C ILE A 83 7.47 8.26 5.19
N HIS A 84 7.75 8.27 3.87
CA HIS A 84 8.27 7.12 3.14
C HIS A 84 9.63 7.42 2.50
N HIS A 85 10.69 7.18 3.26
CA HIS A 85 12.07 7.46 2.82
C HIS A 85 12.78 6.23 2.24
N ARG A 86 12.59 5.04 2.85
CA ARG A 86 13.28 3.80 2.50
C ARG A 86 12.38 2.58 2.62
N ASN A 87 12.86 1.43 2.12
CA ASN A 87 12.17 0.16 2.35
C ASN A 87 12.01 -0.12 3.85
N PRO A 88 10.89 -0.74 4.26
CA PRO A 88 10.70 -1.14 5.65
C PRO A 88 11.69 -2.21 6.06
N ASN A 89 12.21 -2.14 7.29
CA ASN A 89 12.88 -3.25 7.91
C ASN A 89 11.82 -4.14 8.58
N ARG A 90 11.76 -5.40 8.19
CA ARG A 90 10.71 -6.34 8.58
C ARG A 90 11.26 -7.30 9.61
N ALA A 91 10.56 -7.46 10.71
CA ALA A 91 10.87 -8.42 11.75
C ALA A 91 9.80 -9.51 11.81
N VAL A 92 10.23 -10.75 11.89
CA VAL A 92 9.36 -11.92 12.05
C VAL A 92 9.66 -12.55 13.40
N THR A 93 8.69 -12.52 14.30
CA THR A 93 8.85 -13.08 15.65
C THR A 93 7.92 -14.28 15.85
N PRO A 94 8.41 -15.43 16.36
CA PRO A 94 7.56 -16.55 16.70
C PRO A 94 6.66 -16.18 17.87
N LYS A 95 5.42 -16.62 17.85
CA LYS A 95 4.53 -16.50 19.00
C LYS A 95 4.91 -17.53 20.03
N GLU A 96 5.24 -17.07 21.24
CA GLU A 96 5.61 -17.92 22.35
C GLU A 96 4.36 -18.36 23.14
N TYR A 97 4.37 -19.60 23.56
CA TYR A 97 3.35 -20.11 24.48
C TYR A 97 3.79 -19.89 25.93
N PRO A 98 2.87 -19.51 26.83
CA PRO A 98 3.21 -19.36 28.24
C PRO A 98 3.62 -20.72 28.82
N ILE A 99 4.70 -20.72 29.58
CA ILE A 99 5.11 -21.90 30.37
C ILE A 99 4.23 -21.94 31.61
N ILE A 100 3.35 -22.94 31.67
CA ILE A 100 2.44 -23.13 32.81
C ILE A 100 3.17 -24.03 33.81
N GLY A 101 3.31 -23.58 35.05
CA GLY A 101 3.94 -24.38 36.09
C GLY A 101 3.15 -25.65 36.46
N PRO A 102 3.81 -26.72 36.94
CA PRO A 102 3.17 -28.00 37.21
C PRO A 102 2.04 -27.90 38.23
N ALA A 103 2.15 -27.02 39.23
CA ALA A 103 1.13 -26.80 40.23
C ALA A 103 -0.21 -26.29 39.64
N LEU A 104 -0.16 -25.44 38.60
CA LEU A 104 -1.35 -24.93 37.90
C LEU A 104 -2.04 -26.01 37.05
N LEU A 105 -1.29 -27.04 36.66
CA LEU A 105 -1.81 -28.21 35.92
C LEU A 105 -2.32 -29.30 36.88
N GLY A 106 -2.34 -29.05 38.18
CA GLY A 106 -2.74 -30.03 39.19
C GLY A 106 -1.73 -31.16 39.44
N ILE A 107 -0.50 -31.01 38.89
CA ILE A 107 0.57 -31.98 39.08
C ILE A 107 1.26 -31.65 40.41
N GLN A 108 1.02 -32.48 41.43
CA GLN A 108 1.73 -32.39 42.69
C GLN A 108 2.97 -33.29 42.62
N PRO A 109 4.17 -32.77 42.85
CA PRO A 109 5.39 -33.60 42.82
C PRO A 109 5.28 -34.68 43.91
N GLN A 110 5.24 -35.94 43.52
CA GLN A 110 5.30 -37.06 44.44
C GLN A 110 6.75 -37.51 44.63
N PRO A 111 7.16 -37.95 45.82
CA PRO A 111 8.50 -38.45 46.04
C PRO A 111 8.75 -39.65 45.10
N PRO A 112 9.97 -39.77 44.54
CA PRO A 112 10.28 -40.89 43.68
C PRO A 112 10.00 -42.25 44.39
N VAL A 113 9.33 -43.14 43.68
CA VAL A 113 8.98 -44.48 44.19
C VAL A 113 9.99 -45.49 43.65
N PRO A 114 10.46 -46.47 44.45
CA PRO A 114 11.36 -47.47 43.96
C PRO A 114 10.70 -48.34 42.88
N ALA A 115 11.44 -48.59 41.78
CA ALA A 115 10.99 -49.46 40.70
C ALA A 115 10.81 -50.88 41.24
N MET A 116 9.59 -51.43 41.11
CA MET A 116 9.26 -52.81 41.56
C MET A 116 9.41 -53.78 40.41
N GLY A 117 10.13 -54.88 40.63
CA GLY A 117 10.21 -55.99 39.72
C GLY A 117 8.89 -56.81 39.68
N PRO A 118 8.78 -57.75 38.73
CA PRO A 118 7.62 -58.65 38.64
C PRO A 118 7.32 -59.43 39.94
N ASP A 119 8.33 -59.59 40.79
CA ASP A 119 8.27 -60.33 42.07
C ASP A 119 7.91 -59.42 43.26
N GLY A 120 7.53 -58.16 42.99
CA GLY A 120 7.17 -57.21 44.05
C GLY A 120 8.34 -56.72 44.92
N GLN A 121 9.58 -56.96 44.50
CA GLN A 121 10.78 -56.46 45.18
C GLN A 121 11.36 -55.25 44.43
N PRO A 122 11.97 -54.28 45.14
CA PRO A 122 12.60 -53.12 44.49
C PRO A 122 13.79 -53.59 43.63
N ILE A 123 13.85 -53.10 42.38
CA ILE A 123 14.96 -53.33 41.47
C ILE A 123 16.17 -52.60 42.01
N ILE A 124 17.25 -53.37 42.35
CA ILE A 124 18.51 -52.80 42.86
C ILE A 124 19.44 -52.53 41.68
N GLY A 125 19.93 -51.30 41.56
CA GLY A 125 20.91 -50.90 40.56
C GLY A 125 22.31 -51.48 40.84
N PRO A 126 23.25 -51.30 39.90
CA PRO A 126 24.62 -51.77 40.06
C PRO A 126 25.34 -51.25 41.31
N ASP A 127 24.85 -50.11 41.84
CA ASP A 127 25.40 -49.41 43.00
C ASP A 127 24.78 -49.88 44.33
N GLY A 128 23.98 -50.95 44.33
CA GLY A 128 23.31 -51.52 45.49
C GLY A 128 22.17 -50.67 46.07
N GLN A 129 21.72 -49.64 45.34
CA GLN A 129 20.59 -48.78 45.73
C GLN A 129 19.35 -49.13 44.90
N PRO A 130 18.15 -48.97 45.44
CA PRO A 130 16.93 -49.17 44.65
C PRO A 130 16.84 -48.15 43.51
N VAL A 131 16.57 -48.62 42.30
CA VAL A 131 16.31 -47.78 41.14
C VAL A 131 15.03 -47.01 41.40
N MET A 132 15.14 -45.67 41.54
CA MET A 132 13.97 -44.83 41.79
C MET A 132 13.34 -44.43 40.48
N MET A 133 12.03 -44.70 40.35
CA MET A 133 11.23 -44.21 39.22
C MET A 133 10.80 -42.78 39.51
N PRO A 134 11.09 -41.86 38.59
CA PRO A 134 10.55 -40.51 38.71
C PRO A 134 9.03 -40.49 38.57
N ASP A 135 8.41 -39.51 39.22
CA ASP A 135 6.96 -39.30 39.18
C ASP A 135 6.46 -39.26 37.73
N PRO A 136 5.50 -40.11 37.31
CA PRO A 136 4.96 -40.11 35.95
C PRO A 136 4.34 -38.79 35.52
N GLY A 137 3.69 -38.07 36.45
CA GLY A 137 3.14 -36.73 36.18
C GLY A 137 4.23 -35.70 35.87
N MET A 138 5.34 -35.76 36.62
CA MET A 138 6.50 -34.88 36.38
C MET A 138 7.24 -35.25 35.11
N GLN A 139 7.31 -36.52 34.74
CA GLN A 139 7.88 -36.98 33.45
C GLN A 139 7.04 -36.47 32.27
N MET A 140 5.73 -36.59 32.32
CA MET A 140 4.85 -36.03 31.27
C MET A 140 5.00 -34.54 31.15
N TYR A 141 5.11 -33.81 32.26
CA TYR A 141 5.35 -32.37 32.27
C TYR A 141 6.70 -32.02 31.62
N GLN A 142 7.78 -32.72 31.99
CA GLN A 142 9.11 -32.50 31.39
C GLN A 142 9.13 -32.82 29.90
N GLN A 143 8.47 -33.88 29.46
CA GLN A 143 8.32 -34.23 28.05
C GLN A 143 7.54 -33.12 27.30
N GLY A 144 6.46 -32.62 27.89
CA GLY A 144 5.71 -31.50 27.34
C GLY A 144 6.56 -30.22 27.18
N LEU A 145 7.37 -29.89 28.20
CA LEU A 145 8.33 -28.78 28.13
C LEU A 145 9.37 -28.97 27.02
N GLN A 146 9.96 -30.18 26.89
CA GLN A 146 10.91 -30.48 25.84
C GLN A 146 10.29 -30.36 24.44
N GLN A 147 9.08 -30.84 24.25
CA GLN A 147 8.34 -30.68 22.99
C GLN A 147 8.09 -29.19 22.69
N GLN A 148 7.67 -28.42 23.69
CA GLN A 148 7.45 -26.98 23.53
C GLN A 148 8.75 -26.24 23.17
N GLN A 149 9.88 -26.61 23.78
CA GLN A 149 11.19 -26.06 23.45
C GLN A 149 11.63 -26.42 22.02
N MET A 150 11.47 -27.66 21.59
CA MET A 150 11.79 -28.09 20.22
C MET A 150 10.91 -27.34 19.20
N MET A 151 9.64 -27.17 19.47
CA MET A 151 8.74 -26.38 18.61
C MET A 151 9.20 -24.91 18.54
N LEU A 152 9.60 -24.32 19.65
CA LEU A 152 10.10 -22.94 19.69
C LEU A 152 11.39 -22.77 18.89
N GLU A 153 12.35 -23.69 19.01
CA GLU A 153 13.60 -23.64 18.23
C GLU A 153 13.32 -23.79 16.73
N ARG A 154 12.42 -24.70 16.33
CA ARG A 154 11.96 -24.79 14.94
C ARG A 154 11.34 -23.48 14.47
N ARG A 155 10.46 -22.86 15.27
CA ARG A 155 9.82 -21.58 14.93
C ARG A 155 10.83 -20.44 14.82
N LYS A 156 11.86 -20.40 15.67
CA LYS A 156 12.95 -19.42 15.57
C LYS A 156 13.72 -19.55 14.27
N LEU A 157 14.01 -20.77 13.84
CA LEU A 157 14.66 -21.02 12.54
C LEU A 157 13.80 -20.52 11.38
N VAL A 158 12.51 -20.89 11.37
CA VAL A 158 11.56 -20.47 10.33
C VAL A 158 11.40 -18.95 10.32
N SER A 159 11.33 -18.30 11.50
CA SER A 159 11.20 -16.85 11.58
C SER A 159 12.40 -16.12 10.96
N ARG A 160 13.62 -16.60 11.19
CA ARG A 160 14.84 -16.05 10.57
C ARG A 160 14.83 -16.22 9.05
N LEU A 161 14.50 -17.41 8.55
CA LEU A 161 14.43 -17.65 7.11
C LEU A 161 13.37 -16.76 6.41
N LEU A 162 12.22 -16.59 7.05
CA LEU A 162 11.18 -15.68 6.55
C LEU A 162 11.61 -14.23 6.63
N GLU A 163 12.27 -13.81 7.70
CA GLU A 163 12.79 -12.46 7.87
C GLU A 163 13.83 -12.12 6.82
N ASP A 164 14.79 -13.01 6.59
CA ASP A 164 15.83 -12.86 5.55
C ASP A 164 15.18 -12.76 4.16
N TYR A 165 14.21 -13.62 3.85
CA TYR A 165 13.47 -13.57 2.59
C TYR A 165 12.69 -12.26 2.42
N LEU A 166 11.94 -11.85 3.44
CA LEU A 166 11.12 -10.64 3.41
C LEU A 166 11.94 -9.34 3.38
N ASN A 167 13.19 -9.35 3.85
CA ASN A 167 14.09 -8.19 3.75
C ASN A 167 14.89 -8.17 2.44
N TYR A 168 14.98 -9.32 1.74
CA TYR A 168 15.62 -9.41 0.43
C TYR A 168 14.68 -8.91 -0.70
N THR A 169 13.46 -9.45 -0.76
CA THR A 169 12.51 -9.20 -1.86
C THR A 169 12.14 -7.72 -2.10
N PRO A 170 12.05 -6.82 -1.09
CA PRO A 170 11.73 -5.42 -1.31
C PRO A 170 12.72 -4.67 -2.20
N ASN A 171 13.98 -5.05 -2.17
CA ASN A 171 15.02 -4.42 -2.97
C ASN A 171 14.96 -4.93 -4.42
N GLU A 172 14.74 -6.24 -4.61
CA GLU A 172 14.65 -6.85 -5.94
C GLU A 172 13.37 -6.44 -6.70
N LEU A 173 12.27 -6.25 -5.99
CA LEU A 173 10.96 -5.93 -6.56
C LEU A 173 10.61 -4.44 -6.48
N ASP A 174 11.57 -3.56 -6.21
CA ASP A 174 11.34 -2.11 -6.14
C ASP A 174 10.16 -1.71 -5.22
N LEU A 175 9.96 -2.39 -4.09
CA LEU A 175 8.84 -2.12 -3.17
C LEU A 175 8.77 -0.64 -2.79
N LYS A 176 9.93 0.03 -2.60
CA LYS A 176 9.99 1.46 -2.31
C LYS A 176 9.28 2.30 -3.37
N LYS A 177 9.49 1.99 -4.64
CA LYS A 177 8.86 2.70 -5.76
C LYS A 177 7.35 2.47 -5.79
N HIS A 178 6.92 1.22 -5.57
CA HIS A 178 5.50 0.88 -5.51
C HIS A 178 4.82 1.52 -4.30
N SER A 179 5.41 1.41 -3.12
CA SER A 179 4.88 2.00 -1.89
C SER A 179 4.79 3.52 -1.98
N ARG A 180 5.77 4.18 -2.63
CA ARG A 180 5.70 5.62 -2.85
C ARG A 180 4.48 6.04 -3.67
N LYS A 181 4.14 5.28 -4.71
CA LYS A 181 2.93 5.53 -5.52
C LYS A 181 1.65 5.32 -4.70
N VAL A 182 1.62 4.27 -3.86
CA VAL A 182 0.49 4.00 -2.95
C VAL A 182 0.30 5.14 -1.97
N VAL A 183 1.39 5.62 -1.35
CA VAL A 183 1.37 6.76 -0.42
C VAL A 183 0.89 8.04 -1.13
N GLU A 184 1.43 8.36 -2.29
CA GLU A 184 1.03 9.53 -3.08
C GLU A 184 -0.46 9.46 -3.46
N GLU A 185 -0.95 8.30 -3.95
CA GLU A 185 -2.36 8.13 -4.28
C GLU A 185 -3.27 8.24 -3.05
N ALA A 186 -2.87 7.65 -1.92
CA ALA A 186 -3.61 7.75 -0.67
C ALA A 186 -3.72 9.19 -0.15
N PHE A 187 -2.69 10.01 -0.30
CA PHE A 187 -2.76 11.44 0.03
C PHE A 187 -3.71 12.20 -0.87
N ILE A 188 -3.68 11.92 -2.17
CA ILE A 188 -4.46 12.66 -3.17
C ILE A 188 -5.91 12.20 -3.18
N LYS A 189 -6.15 10.88 -3.32
CA LYS A 189 -7.50 10.33 -3.49
C LYS A 189 -8.16 9.88 -2.19
N GLY A 190 -7.36 9.61 -1.14
CA GLY A 190 -7.84 9.11 0.15
C GLY A 190 -7.45 7.66 0.42
N ALA A 191 -7.23 6.86 -0.61
CA ALA A 191 -6.70 5.51 -0.49
C ALA A 191 -5.70 5.20 -1.60
N GLY A 192 -4.71 4.36 -1.27
CA GLY A 192 -3.81 3.70 -2.21
C GLY A 192 -3.76 2.22 -1.91
N VAL A 193 -3.29 1.39 -2.82
CA VAL A 193 -3.39 -0.07 -2.69
C VAL A 193 -2.11 -0.77 -3.10
N TRP A 194 -1.68 -1.73 -2.29
CA TRP A 194 -0.76 -2.78 -2.68
C TRP A 194 -1.54 -4.02 -3.07
N TRP A 195 -1.23 -4.56 -4.25
CA TRP A 195 -1.71 -5.86 -4.69
C TRP A 195 -0.62 -6.91 -4.48
N HIS A 196 -0.97 -8.04 -3.86
CA HIS A 196 -0.02 -9.11 -3.52
C HIS A 196 -0.09 -10.20 -4.56
N GLU A 197 1.02 -10.47 -5.24
CA GLU A 197 1.10 -11.48 -6.28
C GLU A 197 2.51 -12.05 -6.41
N LEU A 198 2.61 -13.19 -7.12
CA LEU A 198 3.89 -13.74 -7.51
C LEU A 198 4.42 -13.01 -8.73
N TYR A 199 5.68 -12.66 -8.68
CA TYR A 199 6.43 -12.15 -9.80
C TYR A 199 7.39 -13.21 -10.32
N SER A 200 7.42 -13.41 -11.64
CA SER A 200 8.41 -14.23 -12.34
C SER A 200 9.06 -13.36 -13.40
N PRO A 201 10.38 -13.15 -13.37
CA PRO A 201 11.07 -12.41 -14.42
C PRO A 201 10.85 -13.07 -15.79
N PRO A 202 10.68 -12.32 -16.86
CA PRO A 202 10.51 -12.88 -18.21
C PRO A 202 11.67 -13.83 -18.58
N GLY A 203 11.34 -15.06 -18.97
CA GLY A 203 12.34 -16.08 -19.34
C GLY A 203 13.00 -16.80 -18.17
N SER A 204 12.63 -16.50 -16.93
CA SER A 204 13.08 -17.18 -15.72
C SER A 204 11.99 -18.04 -15.10
N GLN A 205 12.39 -19.16 -14.48
CA GLN A 205 11.50 -19.97 -13.65
C GLN A 205 11.45 -19.49 -12.19
N LEU A 206 12.34 -18.55 -11.84
CA LEU A 206 12.40 -17.98 -10.49
C LEU A 206 11.10 -17.25 -10.14
N LYS A 207 10.52 -17.59 -8.99
CA LYS A 207 9.32 -16.95 -8.46
C LYS A 207 9.66 -16.18 -7.19
N MET A 208 9.11 -14.98 -7.08
CA MET A 208 9.23 -14.15 -5.88
C MET A 208 7.86 -13.62 -5.46
N ALA A 209 7.60 -13.67 -4.16
CA ALA A 209 6.41 -13.04 -3.58
C ALA A 209 6.65 -11.54 -3.44
N GLY A 210 5.72 -10.72 -3.91
CA GLY A 210 5.87 -9.28 -3.85
C GLY A 210 4.55 -8.54 -3.79
N SER A 211 4.65 -7.25 -3.51
CA SER A 211 3.53 -6.33 -3.44
C SER A 211 3.74 -5.18 -4.41
N PHE A 212 2.78 -4.98 -5.28
CA PHE A 212 2.86 -4.02 -6.37
C PHE A 212 1.78 -2.96 -6.21
N TYR A 213 2.08 -1.75 -6.62
CA TYR A 213 1.08 -0.69 -6.70
C TYR A 213 -0.01 -1.06 -7.71
N ASP A 214 -1.26 -0.97 -7.27
CA ASP A 214 -2.41 -0.92 -8.14
C ASP A 214 -3.21 0.35 -7.83
N SER A 215 -3.86 0.94 -8.84
CA SER A 215 -4.66 2.13 -8.59
C SER A 215 -5.93 1.76 -7.84
N ILE A 216 -6.29 2.56 -6.84
CA ILE A 216 -7.56 2.41 -6.13
C ILE A 216 -8.77 2.48 -7.09
N ASP A 217 -8.63 3.13 -8.25
CA ASP A 217 -9.69 3.22 -9.25
C ASP A 217 -10.08 1.85 -9.82
N ASN A 218 -9.14 0.91 -9.83
CA ASN A 218 -9.35 -0.45 -10.34
C ASN A 218 -10.10 -1.36 -9.35
N LEU A 219 -10.33 -0.91 -8.12
CA LEU A 219 -10.97 -1.72 -7.08
C LEU A 219 -12.37 -1.22 -6.77
N VAL A 220 -13.28 -2.14 -6.58
CA VAL A 220 -14.60 -1.92 -6.01
C VAL A 220 -14.89 -3.03 -5.00
N TRP A 221 -15.69 -2.73 -4.00
CA TRP A 221 -16.09 -3.70 -2.99
C TRP A 221 -17.54 -3.54 -2.59
N ASP A 222 -17.98 -4.40 -1.71
CA ASP A 222 -19.36 -4.51 -1.25
C ASP A 222 -19.94 -3.16 -0.81
N PRO A 223 -20.97 -2.64 -1.49
CA PRO A 223 -21.58 -1.36 -1.16
C PRO A 223 -22.43 -1.40 0.12
N ASP A 224 -22.79 -2.61 0.60
CA ASP A 224 -23.61 -2.78 1.79
C ASP A 224 -22.77 -2.74 3.08
N ALA A 225 -21.43 -2.66 2.98
CA ALA A 225 -20.53 -2.57 4.12
C ALA A 225 -20.29 -1.11 4.52
N ASP A 226 -20.48 -0.80 5.78
CA ASP A 226 -20.22 0.52 6.34
C ASP A 226 -18.71 0.77 6.57
N GLU A 227 -17.95 -0.30 6.86
CA GLU A 227 -16.52 -0.26 7.07
C GLU A 227 -15.79 -1.27 6.17
N PHE A 228 -14.49 -1.04 5.92
CA PHE A 228 -13.69 -1.91 5.05
C PHE A 228 -13.58 -3.34 5.61
N GLU A 229 -13.54 -3.49 6.92
CA GLU A 229 -13.42 -4.76 7.61
C GLU A 229 -14.63 -5.68 7.39
N ASP A 230 -15.79 -5.09 7.14
CA ASP A 230 -17.07 -5.78 6.99
C ASP A 230 -17.39 -6.17 5.54
N ILE A 231 -16.52 -5.84 4.58
CA ILE A 231 -16.77 -6.19 3.18
C ILE A 231 -16.78 -7.71 2.97
N ARG A 232 -17.80 -8.19 2.24
CA ARG A 232 -18.00 -9.60 1.96
C ARG A 232 -17.40 -10.01 0.62
N TRP A 233 -17.20 -9.06 -0.29
CA TRP A 233 -16.59 -9.27 -1.59
C TRP A 233 -15.87 -8.01 -2.07
N ALA A 234 -14.86 -8.24 -2.91
CA ALA A 234 -14.14 -7.18 -3.62
C ALA A 234 -13.86 -7.60 -5.06
N ALA A 235 -13.81 -6.65 -5.97
CA ALA A 235 -13.51 -6.90 -7.37
C ALA A 235 -12.42 -5.96 -7.88
N ARG A 236 -11.48 -6.52 -8.66
CA ARG A 236 -10.37 -5.84 -9.33
C ARG A 236 -10.62 -5.76 -10.82
N LYS A 237 -10.60 -4.56 -11.40
CA LYS A 237 -10.63 -4.32 -12.84
C LYS A 237 -9.26 -4.59 -13.44
N ARG A 238 -9.21 -5.41 -14.48
CA ARG A 238 -8.01 -5.70 -15.26
C ARG A 238 -8.23 -5.30 -16.71
N VAL A 239 -7.18 -4.75 -17.32
CA VAL A 239 -7.14 -4.44 -18.76
C VAL A 239 -5.89 -5.09 -19.30
N GLN A 240 -6.04 -6.13 -20.09
CA GLN A 240 -4.91 -6.92 -20.61
C GLN A 240 -5.10 -7.25 -22.08
N PRO A 241 -4.00 -7.52 -22.82
CA PRO A 241 -4.05 -8.06 -24.17
C PRO A 241 -4.83 -9.39 -24.19
N VAL A 242 -5.61 -9.59 -25.24
CA VAL A 242 -6.45 -10.80 -25.39
C VAL A 242 -5.62 -12.08 -25.32
N ASP A 243 -4.43 -12.08 -25.92
CA ASP A 243 -3.56 -13.25 -25.95
C ASP A 243 -3.05 -13.63 -24.54
N GLU A 244 -2.79 -12.63 -23.66
CA GLU A 244 -2.43 -12.87 -22.27
C GLU A 244 -3.60 -13.44 -21.46
N VAL A 245 -4.80 -12.92 -21.70
CA VAL A 245 -6.02 -13.40 -21.02
C VAL A 245 -6.34 -14.82 -21.48
N ALA A 246 -6.25 -15.09 -22.79
CA ALA A 246 -6.42 -16.42 -23.35
C ALA A 246 -5.45 -17.44 -22.73
N ALA A 247 -4.17 -17.07 -22.65
CA ALA A 247 -3.15 -17.93 -22.03
C ALA A 247 -3.39 -18.12 -20.52
N LYS A 248 -3.79 -17.07 -19.81
CA LYS A 248 -4.04 -17.11 -18.36
C LYS A 248 -5.17 -18.05 -17.98
N PHE A 249 -6.26 -18.04 -18.76
CA PHE A 249 -7.46 -18.84 -18.46
C PHE A 249 -7.61 -20.08 -19.32
N GLY A 250 -6.64 -20.38 -20.21
CA GLY A 250 -6.71 -21.54 -21.09
C GLY A 250 -7.83 -21.45 -22.14
N LEU A 251 -8.22 -20.26 -22.54
CA LEU A 251 -9.28 -19.98 -23.51
C LEU A 251 -8.73 -19.85 -24.91
N SER A 252 -9.56 -20.09 -25.94
CA SER A 252 -9.20 -19.77 -27.32
C SER A 252 -9.37 -18.26 -27.59
N ARG A 253 -8.59 -17.72 -28.53
CA ARG A 253 -8.76 -16.32 -28.96
C ARG A 253 -10.14 -16.11 -29.61
N GLU A 254 -10.71 -17.15 -30.20
CA GLU A 254 -12.04 -17.10 -30.83
C GLU A 254 -13.16 -16.91 -29.80
N ASP A 255 -13.04 -17.55 -28.61
CA ASP A 255 -14.01 -17.39 -27.50
C ASP A 255 -14.04 -15.96 -26.98
N LEU A 256 -12.94 -15.23 -27.12
CA LEU A 256 -12.79 -13.85 -26.67
C LEU A 256 -13.01 -12.83 -27.80
N SER A 257 -12.95 -13.23 -29.08
CA SER A 257 -12.90 -12.32 -30.23
C SER A 257 -14.17 -11.49 -30.43
N GLY A 258 -15.34 -12.02 -30.10
CA GLY A 258 -16.62 -11.33 -30.20
C GLY A 258 -16.78 -10.16 -29.20
N HIS A 259 -15.87 -10.01 -28.26
CA HIS A 259 -15.95 -9.08 -27.12
C HIS A 259 -14.72 -8.21 -26.97
N MET A 260 -13.86 -8.19 -27.99
CA MET A 260 -12.75 -7.26 -28.11
C MET A 260 -13.27 -5.86 -28.40
N GLU A 261 -13.64 -5.15 -27.37
CA GLU A 261 -13.82 -3.72 -27.52
C GLU A 261 -12.47 -3.06 -27.49
N SER A 262 -12.11 -2.35 -28.60
CA SER A 262 -10.97 -1.47 -28.52
C SER A 262 -11.24 -0.46 -27.40
N TYR A 263 -10.34 -0.37 -26.42
CA TYR A 263 -10.43 0.56 -25.29
C TYR A 263 -10.62 2.03 -25.76
N SER A 264 -10.39 2.29 -27.06
CA SER A 264 -10.57 3.58 -27.72
C SER A 264 -12.03 3.88 -28.12
N SER A 265 -12.91 2.87 -28.25
CA SER A 265 -14.30 3.09 -28.66
C SER A 265 -15.24 3.38 -27.50
N ARG A 266 -14.87 2.99 -26.29
CA ARG A 266 -15.55 3.39 -25.05
C ARG A 266 -14.90 4.64 -24.46
N GLY A 267 -14.88 5.71 -25.21
CA GLY A 267 -14.89 7.04 -24.62
C GLY A 267 -16.19 7.21 -23.87
N ASP A 268 -16.31 6.53 -22.73
CA ASP A 268 -17.38 6.80 -21.80
C ASP A 268 -17.17 8.26 -21.38
N ASN A 269 -18.10 9.11 -21.80
CA ASN A 269 -18.10 10.55 -21.53
C ASN A 269 -18.12 10.86 -20.02
N ASN A 270 -18.12 9.84 -19.17
CA ASN A 270 -18.04 9.88 -17.72
C ASN A 270 -16.65 9.57 -17.16
N GLU A 271 -15.72 9.01 -17.93
CA GLU A 271 -14.32 8.89 -17.47
C GLU A 271 -13.60 10.22 -17.69
N ARG A 272 -13.83 11.17 -16.79
CA ARG A 272 -13.11 12.44 -16.66
C ARG A 272 -11.68 12.25 -16.12
N GLY A 273 -11.05 11.14 -16.44
CA GLY A 273 -9.67 10.86 -16.10
C GLY A 273 -8.79 11.08 -17.29
N PHE A 274 -7.96 12.11 -17.25
CA PHE A 274 -6.81 12.38 -18.10
C PHE A 274 -6.92 12.01 -19.61
N GLU A 275 -6.82 12.99 -20.50
CA GLU A 275 -6.64 12.83 -21.96
C GLU A 275 -5.52 11.85 -22.34
N TYR A 276 -4.67 11.47 -21.39
CA TYR A 276 -3.60 10.48 -21.57
C TYR A 276 -4.14 9.08 -21.93
N LYS A 277 -5.32 8.71 -21.44
CA LYS A 277 -5.97 7.43 -21.78
C LYS A 277 -6.50 7.39 -23.22
N LYS A 278 -6.75 8.54 -23.84
CA LYS A 278 -7.27 8.62 -25.20
C LYS A 278 -6.28 8.24 -26.30
N LYS A 279 -4.98 8.21 -26.00
CA LYS A 279 -3.91 7.93 -26.99
C LYS A 279 -3.43 6.47 -27.04
N MET A 280 -3.77 5.62 -26.09
CA MET A 280 -3.29 4.24 -26.03
C MET A 280 -4.12 3.22 -26.85
N GLY A 281 -5.07 3.63 -27.66
CA GLY A 281 -6.19 2.81 -28.04
C GLY A 281 -6.16 2.08 -29.37
N LYS A 282 -5.08 1.96 -30.15
CA LYS A 282 -5.21 1.35 -31.49
C LYS A 282 -4.23 0.23 -31.86
N THR A 283 -3.30 -0.12 -30.99
CA THR A 283 -2.25 -1.08 -31.38
C THR A 283 -2.45 -2.50 -30.85
N ASN A 284 -3.25 -2.68 -29.79
CA ASN A 284 -3.49 -4.02 -29.24
C ASN A 284 -4.99 -4.24 -28.97
N ASP A 285 -5.47 -5.43 -29.25
CA ASP A 285 -6.79 -5.88 -28.84
C ASP A 285 -6.76 -6.11 -27.34
N LEU A 286 -7.46 -5.26 -26.58
CA LEU A 286 -7.52 -5.30 -25.12
C LEU A 286 -8.88 -5.81 -24.68
N ILE A 287 -8.87 -6.64 -23.63
CA ILE A 287 -10.08 -7.06 -22.93
C ILE A 287 -10.10 -6.49 -21.53
N VAL A 288 -11.26 -6.00 -21.12
CA VAL A 288 -11.53 -5.54 -19.76
C VAL A 288 -12.31 -6.60 -19.03
N TYR A 289 -11.78 -7.08 -17.91
CA TYR A 289 -12.45 -8.05 -17.07
C TYR A 289 -12.28 -7.72 -15.59
N TRP A 290 -13.09 -8.34 -14.75
CA TRP A 290 -13.08 -8.17 -13.31
C TRP A 290 -12.73 -9.47 -12.62
N GLU A 291 -11.79 -9.44 -11.71
CA GLU A 291 -11.45 -10.51 -10.79
C GLU A 291 -12.21 -10.29 -9.48
N VAL A 292 -13.19 -11.12 -9.21
CA VAL A 292 -14.04 -11.03 -8.03
C VAL A 292 -13.59 -12.04 -6.99
N TYR A 293 -13.37 -11.56 -5.79
CA TYR A 293 -13.07 -12.36 -4.61
C TYR A 293 -14.25 -12.24 -3.65
N SER A 294 -14.87 -13.34 -3.29
CA SER A 294 -16.03 -13.39 -2.39
C SER A 294 -15.76 -14.30 -1.20
N LYS A 295 -16.01 -13.82 0.01
CA LYS A 295 -15.93 -14.60 1.25
C LYS A 295 -17.20 -15.40 1.53
N THR A 296 -18.32 -14.98 0.96
CA THR A 296 -19.65 -15.59 1.18
C THR A 296 -20.07 -16.54 0.07
N GLY A 297 -19.16 -16.91 -0.82
CA GLY A 297 -19.46 -17.77 -1.96
C GLY A 297 -20.32 -17.09 -3.03
N PHE A 298 -21.06 -17.91 -3.80
CA PHE A 298 -21.94 -17.43 -4.87
C PHE A 298 -23.41 -17.32 -4.46
N GLY A 299 -23.84 -18.06 -3.41
CA GLY A 299 -25.25 -18.28 -3.06
C GLY A 299 -26.07 -17.02 -2.83
N ASP A 300 -25.59 -16.10 -2.02
CA ASP A 300 -26.29 -14.86 -1.68
C ASP A 300 -26.54 -13.96 -2.89
N ARG A 301 -25.70 -14.08 -3.91
CA ARG A 301 -25.80 -13.28 -5.14
C ARG A 301 -26.67 -13.91 -6.23
N LEU A 302 -27.14 -15.13 -6.01
CA LEU A 302 -27.93 -15.90 -6.96
C LEU A 302 -29.42 -16.01 -6.57
N LYS A 303 -29.95 -15.09 -5.78
CA LYS A 303 -31.34 -15.15 -5.26
C LYS A 303 -32.42 -15.41 -6.34
N ASN A 304 -32.19 -14.96 -7.56
CA ASN A 304 -33.10 -15.07 -8.68
C ASN A 304 -32.70 -16.16 -9.69
N ALA A 305 -31.66 -16.95 -9.42
CA ALA A 305 -31.27 -18.06 -10.29
C ALA A 305 -32.15 -19.27 -10.08
N ASP A 306 -32.17 -20.16 -11.08
CA ASP A 306 -32.83 -21.46 -10.99
C ASP A 306 -32.35 -22.25 -9.77
N LYS A 307 -33.26 -22.98 -9.10
CA LYS A 307 -32.94 -23.74 -7.88
C LYS A 307 -31.82 -24.74 -8.07
N ASP A 308 -31.76 -25.41 -9.23
CA ASP A 308 -30.75 -26.41 -9.56
C ASP A 308 -29.37 -25.74 -9.74
N LEU A 309 -29.31 -24.59 -10.40
CA LEU A 309 -28.10 -23.81 -10.57
C LEU A 309 -27.59 -23.26 -9.23
N ARG A 310 -28.52 -22.74 -8.42
CA ARG A 310 -28.21 -22.24 -7.08
C ARG A 310 -27.61 -23.33 -6.19
N GLY A 311 -28.20 -24.52 -6.16
CA GLY A 311 -27.70 -25.67 -5.41
C GLY A 311 -26.28 -26.08 -5.81
N LYS A 312 -25.98 -26.06 -7.12
CA LYS A 312 -24.63 -26.34 -7.63
C LYS A 312 -23.60 -25.31 -7.15
N PHE A 313 -23.96 -24.02 -7.08
CA PHE A 313 -23.03 -22.96 -6.65
C PHE A 313 -22.90 -22.84 -5.13
N ASP A 314 -23.93 -23.24 -4.38
CA ASP A 314 -23.81 -23.35 -2.92
C ASP A 314 -22.77 -24.42 -2.52
N ALA A 315 -22.53 -25.42 -3.37
CA ALA A 315 -21.53 -26.46 -3.16
C ALA A 315 -20.07 -25.95 -3.22
N PHE A 316 -19.80 -24.80 -3.82
CA PHE A 316 -18.44 -24.21 -3.82
C PHE A 316 -18.01 -23.69 -2.44
N GLY A 317 -18.94 -23.49 -1.53
CA GLY A 317 -18.65 -23.00 -0.19
C GLY A 317 -18.23 -21.51 -0.15
N PRO A 318 -17.67 -21.06 0.99
CA PRO A 318 -17.12 -19.70 1.13
C PRO A 318 -15.80 -19.54 0.36
N ASN A 319 -15.34 -18.31 0.24
CA ASN A 319 -14.03 -17.95 -0.35
C ASN A 319 -13.89 -18.31 -1.83
N CYS A 320 -14.86 -17.87 -2.64
CA CYS A 320 -14.87 -18.08 -4.08
C CYS A 320 -14.14 -16.99 -4.87
N TYR A 321 -13.48 -17.41 -5.95
CA TYR A 321 -12.86 -16.56 -6.97
C TYR A 321 -13.57 -16.73 -8.29
N ILE A 322 -13.90 -15.63 -8.96
CA ILE A 322 -14.54 -15.63 -10.27
C ILE A 322 -14.02 -14.47 -11.12
N ALA A 323 -13.72 -14.75 -12.39
CA ALA A 323 -13.33 -13.73 -13.36
C ALA A 323 -14.47 -13.51 -14.36
N VAL A 324 -14.98 -12.27 -14.44
CA VAL A 324 -16.12 -11.93 -15.31
C VAL A 324 -15.77 -10.77 -16.25
N ALA A 325 -16.25 -10.87 -17.48
CA ALA A 325 -16.09 -9.82 -18.48
C ALA A 325 -17.45 -9.44 -19.06
N GLU A 326 -17.62 -8.17 -19.37
CA GLU A 326 -18.84 -7.67 -20.00
C GLU A 326 -18.97 -8.25 -21.40
N GLY A 327 -20.15 -8.77 -21.72
CA GLY A 327 -20.42 -9.39 -23.02
C GLY A 327 -20.01 -10.86 -23.16
N ILE A 328 -19.28 -11.44 -22.20
CA ILE A 328 -18.99 -12.88 -22.15
C ILE A 328 -19.99 -13.55 -21.22
N ASP A 329 -20.60 -14.64 -21.69
CA ASP A 329 -21.71 -15.29 -20.99
C ASP A 329 -21.26 -16.42 -20.02
N PHE A 330 -19.96 -16.57 -19.80
CA PHE A 330 -19.38 -17.52 -18.86
C PHE A 330 -18.22 -16.86 -18.10
N PRO A 331 -17.90 -17.30 -16.87
CA PRO A 331 -16.73 -16.84 -16.15
C PRO A 331 -15.45 -17.28 -16.83
N LEU A 332 -14.48 -16.39 -16.99
CA LEU A 332 -13.23 -16.68 -17.71
C LEU A 332 -12.44 -17.84 -17.07
N ASN A 333 -12.49 -17.98 -15.75
CA ASN A 333 -11.85 -19.06 -15.02
C ASN A 333 -12.65 -20.35 -14.98
N MET A 334 -13.90 -20.37 -15.47
CA MET A 334 -14.77 -21.53 -15.52
C MET A 334 -15.47 -21.61 -16.90
N PRO A 335 -14.74 -21.97 -17.97
CA PRO A 335 -15.32 -22.09 -19.30
C PRO A 335 -16.38 -23.20 -19.37
N GLU A 336 -17.32 -23.07 -20.29
CA GLU A 336 -18.44 -24.02 -20.46
C GLU A 336 -18.00 -25.48 -20.67
N ALA A 337 -16.78 -25.69 -21.18
CA ALA A 337 -16.22 -27.03 -21.36
C ALA A 337 -16.12 -27.80 -20.02
N MET A 338 -15.88 -27.13 -18.90
CA MET A 338 -15.82 -27.75 -17.57
C MET A 338 -17.18 -28.26 -17.10
N LEU A 339 -18.29 -27.76 -17.65
CA LEU A 339 -19.64 -28.30 -17.33
C LEU A 339 -19.91 -29.70 -17.89
N GLN A 340 -19.09 -30.15 -18.85
CA GLN A 340 -19.24 -31.48 -19.47
C GLN A 340 -18.46 -32.57 -18.76
N GLU A 341 -17.66 -32.19 -17.75
CA GLU A 341 -16.90 -33.17 -16.96
C GLU A 341 -17.82 -33.96 -16.03
N GLU A 342 -17.38 -35.18 -15.67
CA GLU A 342 -18.08 -36.01 -14.69
C GLU A 342 -18.16 -35.26 -13.34
N VAL A 343 -19.34 -35.26 -12.77
CA VAL A 343 -19.68 -34.57 -11.53
C VAL A 343 -19.41 -35.52 -10.36
N ASP A 344 -18.75 -35.05 -9.34
CA ASP A 344 -18.57 -35.77 -8.10
C ASP A 344 -19.84 -35.80 -7.22
N GLU A 345 -19.76 -36.40 -6.02
CA GLU A 345 -20.87 -36.45 -5.07
C GLU A 345 -21.41 -35.09 -4.66
N THR A 346 -20.64 -34.01 -4.83
CA THR A 346 -21.04 -32.63 -4.51
C THR A 346 -21.88 -31.97 -5.61
N GLY A 347 -21.96 -32.61 -6.79
CA GLY A 347 -22.70 -32.12 -7.94
C GLY A 347 -21.95 -31.05 -8.74
N VAL A 348 -20.65 -30.85 -8.52
CA VAL A 348 -19.77 -29.92 -9.22
C VAL A 348 -18.57 -30.68 -9.81
N ALA A 349 -18.15 -30.32 -11.02
CA ALA A 349 -16.93 -30.86 -11.60
C ALA A 349 -15.70 -30.44 -10.76
N PRO A 350 -14.76 -31.37 -10.47
CA PRO A 350 -13.57 -31.08 -9.66
C PRO A 350 -12.73 -29.92 -10.23
N SER A 351 -12.63 -29.79 -11.54
CA SER A 351 -11.93 -28.71 -12.21
C SER A 351 -12.57 -27.34 -11.95
N MET A 352 -13.90 -27.26 -11.98
CA MET A 352 -14.63 -26.04 -11.65
C MET A 352 -14.45 -25.65 -10.19
N PHE A 353 -14.50 -26.64 -9.28
CA PHE A 353 -14.28 -26.37 -7.87
C PHE A 353 -12.89 -25.78 -7.62
N MET A 354 -11.85 -26.36 -8.22
CA MET A 354 -10.48 -25.86 -8.12
C MET A 354 -10.33 -24.45 -8.75
N ALA A 355 -10.97 -24.21 -9.89
CA ALA A 355 -10.92 -22.93 -10.57
C ALA A 355 -11.64 -21.80 -9.82
N ALA A 356 -12.64 -22.16 -9.00
CA ALA A 356 -13.41 -21.22 -8.19
C ALA A 356 -12.75 -20.91 -6.84
N GLN A 357 -11.72 -21.64 -6.42
CA GLN A 357 -11.01 -21.35 -5.18
C GLN A 357 -10.11 -20.12 -5.32
N TRP A 358 -9.90 -19.42 -4.23
CA TRP A 358 -8.88 -18.40 -4.21
C TRP A 358 -7.52 -19.04 -4.49
N PRO A 359 -6.72 -18.47 -5.41
CA PRO A 359 -5.40 -19.03 -5.75
C PRO A 359 -4.48 -19.11 -4.52
N ILE A 360 -4.71 -18.25 -3.54
CA ILE A 360 -3.95 -18.13 -2.30
C ILE A 360 -4.93 -17.88 -1.17
N PRO A 361 -4.79 -18.54 -0.02
CA PRO A 361 -5.73 -18.43 1.09
C PRO A 361 -5.59 -17.11 1.87
N PHE A 362 -5.58 -15.95 1.19
CA PHE A 362 -5.52 -14.63 1.83
C PHE A 362 -6.65 -14.39 2.84
N TRP A 363 -7.79 -15.08 2.65
CA TRP A 363 -8.91 -15.01 3.58
C TRP A 363 -8.56 -15.43 5.02
N ALA A 364 -7.48 -16.19 5.21
CA ALA A 364 -6.98 -16.59 6.52
C ALA A 364 -6.19 -15.49 7.24
N GLU A 365 -5.73 -14.46 6.51
CA GLU A 365 -4.95 -13.36 7.05
C GLU A 365 -5.80 -12.18 7.55
N PRO A 366 -5.33 -11.38 8.51
CA PRO A 366 -5.96 -10.12 8.86
C PRO A 366 -6.14 -9.23 7.62
N GLY A 367 -7.33 -8.64 7.51
CA GLY A 367 -7.74 -7.93 6.30
C GLY A 367 -8.20 -8.84 5.16
N GLY A 368 -7.85 -10.14 5.15
CA GLY A 368 -8.44 -11.23 4.38
C GLY A 368 -8.65 -11.02 2.88
N TRP A 369 -7.75 -10.26 2.20
CA TRP A 369 -7.86 -9.90 0.79
C TRP A 369 -6.50 -9.98 0.09
N PRO A 370 -6.46 -10.22 -1.26
CA PRO A 370 -5.20 -10.24 -2.02
C PRO A 370 -4.59 -8.84 -2.20
N PHE A 371 -5.10 -7.86 -1.49
CA PHE A 371 -4.61 -6.49 -1.48
C PHE A 371 -4.61 -5.91 -0.07
N THR A 372 -3.82 -4.86 0.12
CA THR A 372 -3.79 -4.08 1.36
C THR A 372 -4.05 -2.62 1.01
N PRO A 373 -5.16 -2.02 1.44
CA PRO A 373 -5.39 -0.60 1.27
C PRO A 373 -4.60 0.20 2.30
N LEU A 374 -4.11 1.36 1.89
CA LEU A 374 -3.61 2.41 2.77
C LEU A 374 -4.64 3.54 2.77
N ALA A 375 -5.18 3.85 3.92
CA ALA A 375 -6.09 4.97 4.12
C ALA A 375 -5.67 5.77 5.33
N TRP A 376 -5.68 7.11 5.22
CA TRP A 376 -5.29 7.99 6.32
C TRP A 376 -6.46 8.32 7.23
N HIS A 377 -7.64 8.53 6.65
CA HIS A 377 -8.84 8.93 7.38
C HIS A 377 -10.05 8.15 6.90
N GLY A 378 -10.60 7.31 7.78
CA GLY A 378 -11.89 6.65 7.58
C GLY A 378 -13.04 7.66 7.67
N LYS A 379 -14.17 7.32 7.07
CA LYS A 379 -15.44 8.03 7.22
C LYS A 379 -16.45 7.09 7.84
N PRO A 380 -16.91 7.34 9.08
CA PRO A 380 -17.89 6.48 9.73
C PRO A 380 -19.15 6.29 8.88
N GLY A 381 -19.63 5.05 8.75
CA GLY A 381 -20.80 4.70 7.95
C GLY A 381 -20.59 4.77 6.43
N TYR A 382 -19.34 4.76 5.96
CA TYR A 382 -19.00 4.72 4.55
C TYR A 382 -17.63 4.08 4.35
N SER A 383 -17.58 2.95 3.68
CA SER A 383 -16.36 2.14 3.53
C SER A 383 -15.25 2.77 2.70
N TRP A 384 -15.51 3.89 2.01
CA TRP A 384 -14.50 4.64 1.26
C TRP A 384 -13.95 5.79 2.09
N PRO A 385 -12.61 5.89 2.25
CA PRO A 385 -11.97 6.88 3.09
C PRO A 385 -11.99 8.30 2.50
N ILE A 386 -11.53 9.27 3.30
CA ILE A 386 -11.45 10.67 2.91
C ILE A 386 -9.99 11.03 2.62
N SER A 387 -9.75 11.73 1.51
CA SER A 387 -8.45 12.32 1.18
C SER A 387 -8.05 13.39 2.20
N ILE A 388 -6.76 13.48 2.52
CA ILE A 388 -6.18 14.57 3.33
C ILE A 388 -6.43 15.93 2.68
N ILE A 389 -6.49 15.97 1.36
CA ILE A 389 -6.70 17.20 0.57
C ILE A 389 -8.17 17.64 0.59
N ARG A 390 -9.10 16.70 0.73
CA ARG A 390 -10.56 16.97 0.62
C ARG A 390 -11.07 18.09 1.54
N PRO A 391 -10.66 18.18 2.82
CA PRO A 391 -11.09 19.27 3.70
C PRO A 391 -10.66 20.65 3.24
N GLY A 392 -9.56 20.76 2.46
CA GLY A 392 -9.01 22.00 1.93
C GLY A 392 -9.38 22.33 0.49
N ILE A 393 -10.23 21.53 -0.16
CA ILE A 393 -10.59 21.74 -1.58
C ILE A 393 -11.32 23.08 -1.80
N GLY A 394 -12.14 23.52 -0.84
CA GLY A 394 -12.83 24.81 -0.92
C GLY A 394 -11.85 25.98 -0.98
N GLU A 395 -10.85 25.96 -0.13
CA GLU A 395 -9.78 26.96 -0.10
C GLU A 395 -8.95 26.94 -1.39
N LEU A 396 -8.63 25.75 -1.92
CA LEU A 396 -7.90 25.62 -3.18
C LEU A 396 -8.68 26.20 -4.36
N ARG A 397 -9.98 25.93 -4.44
CA ARG A 397 -10.84 26.51 -5.46
C ARG A 397 -10.82 28.03 -5.40
N PHE A 398 -10.96 28.57 -4.19
CA PHE A 398 -10.94 30.02 -3.98
C PHE A 398 -9.58 30.63 -4.35
N ILE A 399 -8.47 30.06 -3.89
CA ILE A 399 -7.12 30.56 -4.19
C ILE A 399 -6.89 30.61 -5.71
N ASN A 400 -7.18 29.54 -6.42
CA ASN A 400 -6.96 29.46 -7.87
C ASN A 400 -7.90 30.38 -8.65
N TRP A 401 -9.15 30.49 -8.22
CA TRP A 401 -10.09 31.47 -8.77
C TRP A 401 -9.60 32.90 -8.55
N ALA A 402 -9.25 33.26 -7.32
CA ALA A 402 -8.79 34.59 -6.97
C ALA A 402 -7.50 34.98 -7.70
N MET A 403 -6.53 34.06 -7.80
CA MET A 403 -5.27 34.30 -8.52
C MET A 403 -5.50 34.48 -10.03
N SER A 404 -6.37 33.69 -10.64
CA SER A 404 -6.73 33.84 -12.06
C SER A 404 -7.44 35.17 -12.33
N PHE A 405 -8.36 35.56 -11.43
CA PHE A 405 -9.05 36.84 -11.50
C PHE A 405 -8.08 37.99 -11.30
N LEU A 406 -7.18 37.91 -10.32
CA LEU A 406 -6.16 38.88 -10.04
C LEU A 406 -5.22 39.10 -11.24
N ALA A 407 -4.73 38.01 -11.84
CA ALA A 407 -3.87 38.07 -13.03
C ALA A 407 -4.61 38.76 -14.20
N THR A 408 -5.86 38.38 -14.43
CA THR A 408 -6.70 39.04 -15.46
C THR A 408 -6.91 40.51 -15.16
N ARG A 409 -7.13 40.87 -13.89
CA ARG A 409 -7.32 42.27 -13.46
C ARG A 409 -6.05 43.09 -13.66
N ILE A 410 -4.87 42.57 -13.29
CA ILE A 410 -3.58 43.23 -13.54
C ILE A 410 -3.41 43.46 -15.04
N ALA A 411 -3.64 42.47 -15.88
CA ALA A 411 -3.53 42.61 -17.33
C ALA A 411 -4.51 43.67 -17.90
N THR A 412 -5.74 43.73 -17.36
CA THR A 412 -6.75 44.71 -17.79
C THR A 412 -6.43 46.10 -17.26
N SER A 413 -5.88 46.24 -16.04
CA SER A 413 -5.51 47.53 -15.47
C SER A 413 -4.30 48.15 -16.18
N ALA A 414 -3.48 47.34 -16.84
CA ALA A 414 -2.39 47.83 -17.69
C ALA A 414 -2.91 48.43 -19.01
N GLN A 415 -4.17 48.17 -19.36
CA GLN A 415 -4.81 48.74 -20.55
C GLN A 415 -5.47 50.06 -20.19
N VAL A 416 -5.08 51.11 -20.86
CA VAL A 416 -5.72 52.42 -20.73
C VAL A 416 -6.96 52.43 -21.65
N LEU A 417 -8.14 52.61 -21.04
CA LEU A 417 -9.37 52.83 -21.80
C LEU A 417 -9.48 54.28 -22.17
N ILE A 418 -9.41 54.58 -23.45
CA ILE A 418 -9.58 55.90 -23.98
C ILE A 418 -11.01 56.03 -24.50
N GLY A 419 -11.82 56.81 -23.81
CA GLY A 419 -13.16 57.21 -24.27
C GLY A 419 -13.05 58.40 -25.22
N VAL A 420 -13.45 58.24 -26.46
CA VAL A 420 -13.48 59.31 -27.47
C VAL A 420 -14.93 59.66 -27.75
N ALA A 421 -15.25 60.94 -27.68
CA ALA A 421 -16.59 61.42 -27.97
C ALA A 421 -17.05 61.00 -29.36
N LYS A 422 -18.32 60.62 -29.52
CA LYS A 422 -18.87 60.21 -30.81
C LYS A 422 -18.79 61.28 -31.88
N SER A 423 -18.76 62.54 -31.45
CA SER A 423 -18.63 63.75 -32.29
C SER A 423 -17.19 64.10 -32.66
N ALA A 424 -16.18 63.31 -32.17
CA ALA A 424 -14.78 63.57 -32.48
C ALA A 424 -14.45 63.14 -33.91
N ASP A 425 -13.46 63.86 -34.49
CA ASP A 425 -12.97 63.65 -35.84
C ASP A 425 -12.54 62.16 -36.09
N PRO A 426 -12.94 61.57 -37.24
CA PRO A 426 -12.49 60.22 -37.62
C PRO A 426 -10.96 60.05 -37.64
N ASP A 427 -10.22 61.12 -38.06
CA ASP A 427 -8.73 61.12 -38.08
C ASP A 427 -8.11 61.00 -36.68
N LEU A 428 -8.74 61.56 -35.68
CA LEU A 428 -8.33 61.46 -34.29
C LEU A 428 -8.46 60.00 -33.79
N LYS A 429 -9.52 59.33 -34.17
CA LYS A 429 -9.74 57.90 -33.83
C LYS A 429 -8.70 57.02 -34.50
N ALA A 430 -8.36 57.27 -35.77
CA ALA A 430 -7.37 56.53 -36.52
C ALA A 430 -5.97 56.71 -35.88
N LYS A 431 -5.58 57.94 -35.53
CA LYS A 431 -4.31 58.28 -34.88
C LYS A 431 -4.14 57.64 -33.49
N ILE A 432 -5.24 57.53 -32.72
CA ILE A 432 -5.23 56.84 -31.41
C ILE A 432 -5.06 55.32 -31.56
N LEU A 433 -5.62 54.72 -32.60
CA LEU A 433 -5.55 53.30 -32.88
C LEU A 433 -4.24 52.85 -33.54
N GLU A 434 -3.46 53.79 -34.10
CA GLU A 434 -2.18 53.53 -34.70
C GLU A 434 -1.16 53.03 -33.64
N LYS A 435 -0.59 51.86 -33.84
CA LYS A 435 0.43 51.32 -32.94
C LYS A 435 1.71 52.12 -33.03
N ASP A 436 2.13 52.74 -31.91
CA ASP A 436 3.40 53.41 -31.79
C ASP A 436 4.40 52.59 -30.96
N GLU A 437 5.61 52.42 -31.43
CA GLU A 437 6.64 51.55 -30.82
C GLU A 437 7.30 52.18 -29.58
N GLY A 438 6.99 53.45 -29.23
CA GLY A 438 7.71 54.25 -28.23
C GLY A 438 7.04 54.49 -26.88
N GLY A 439 5.85 53.97 -26.62
CA GLY A 439 5.19 54.05 -25.28
C GLY A 439 4.54 55.40 -24.91
N PHE A 440 4.80 56.48 -25.66
CA PHE A 440 4.13 57.79 -25.52
C PHE A 440 3.61 58.23 -26.86
N LYS A 441 2.30 58.43 -26.94
CA LYS A 441 1.66 58.94 -28.15
C LYS A 441 1.19 60.37 -27.91
N ILE A 442 1.77 61.32 -28.61
CA ILE A 442 1.33 62.70 -28.63
C ILE A 442 0.38 62.85 -29.81
N VAL A 443 -0.90 63.14 -29.50
CA VAL A 443 -1.92 63.38 -30.52
C VAL A 443 -2.28 64.84 -30.50
N GLU A 444 -1.97 65.55 -31.57
CA GLU A 444 -2.41 66.92 -31.77
C GLU A 444 -3.91 66.95 -32.10
N ILE A 445 -4.68 67.69 -31.31
CA ILE A 445 -6.11 67.88 -31.50
C ILE A 445 -6.28 69.26 -32.19
N SER A 446 -6.63 69.21 -33.46
CA SER A 446 -6.65 70.40 -34.28
C SER A 446 -7.85 71.35 -34.07
N GLU A 447 -8.88 71.01 -33.30
CA GLU A 447 -10.02 71.88 -33.03
C GLU A 447 -10.59 71.72 -31.61
N ALA A 448 -9.97 72.36 -30.67
CA ALA A 448 -10.60 72.60 -29.37
C ALA A 448 -11.19 74.03 -29.32
N ILE A 449 -12.13 74.28 -30.22
CA ILE A 449 -12.86 75.54 -30.16
C ILE A 449 -13.88 75.48 -29.02
N GLY A 450 -13.50 76.01 -27.85
CA GLY A 450 -14.40 76.26 -26.72
C GLY A 450 -14.78 75.03 -25.87
N ARG A 451 -14.12 73.84 -26.04
CA ARG A 451 -14.34 72.66 -25.21
C ARG A 451 -13.02 72.25 -24.54
N SER A 452 -13.15 71.71 -23.33
CA SER A 452 -12.01 71.12 -22.64
C SER A 452 -11.55 69.85 -23.39
N VAL A 453 -10.24 69.59 -23.41
CA VAL A 453 -9.67 68.34 -23.96
C VAL A 453 -10.32 67.11 -23.28
N ASN A 454 -10.66 67.24 -22.02
CA ASN A 454 -11.34 66.17 -21.25
C ASN A 454 -12.80 65.90 -21.73
N ASP A 455 -13.43 66.86 -22.41
CA ASP A 455 -14.78 66.67 -22.98
C ASP A 455 -14.75 65.83 -24.28
N VAL A 456 -13.58 65.79 -24.92
CA VAL A 456 -13.37 65.06 -26.19
C VAL A 456 -12.72 63.70 -25.96
N ILE A 457 -11.75 63.63 -25.06
CA ILE A 457 -11.01 62.42 -24.74
C ILE A 457 -11.02 62.25 -23.21
N SER A 458 -11.56 61.16 -22.77
CA SER A 458 -11.51 60.77 -21.35
C SER A 458 -10.68 59.49 -21.21
N VAL A 459 -9.67 59.59 -20.34
CA VAL A 459 -8.83 58.43 -19.99
C VAL A 459 -9.41 57.77 -18.75
N PHE A 460 -9.90 56.56 -18.89
CA PHE A 460 -10.39 55.78 -17.77
C PHE A 460 -9.31 54.76 -17.35
N GLN A 461 -8.73 55.00 -16.19
CA GLN A 461 -7.91 53.96 -15.57
C GLN A 461 -8.82 52.97 -14.83
N MET A 462 -8.71 51.71 -15.16
CA MET A 462 -9.34 50.66 -14.36
C MET A 462 -8.76 50.69 -12.95
N PRO A 463 -9.60 50.64 -11.89
CA PRO A 463 -9.10 50.58 -10.53
C PRO A 463 -8.14 49.38 -10.39
N GLY A 464 -6.96 49.67 -9.85
CA GLY A 464 -5.91 48.67 -9.61
C GLY A 464 -6.34 47.60 -8.59
N VAL A 465 -5.45 46.69 -8.35
CA VAL A 465 -5.64 45.64 -7.34
C VAL A 465 -5.43 46.24 -5.97
N THR A 466 -6.36 46.03 -5.04
CA THR A 466 -6.26 46.52 -3.65
C THR A 466 -5.42 45.57 -2.79
N SER A 467 -4.75 46.09 -1.76
CA SER A 467 -3.96 45.32 -0.79
C SER A 467 -4.78 44.22 -0.10
N ASP A 468 -6.08 44.48 0.10
CA ASP A 468 -7.01 43.59 0.80
C ASP A 468 -7.17 42.26 0.07
N MET A 469 -7.13 42.24 -1.28
CA MET A 469 -7.20 41.02 -2.06
C MET A 469 -6.00 40.09 -1.81
N TYR A 470 -4.79 40.68 -1.70
CA TYR A 470 -3.60 39.89 -1.38
C TYR A 470 -3.65 39.33 0.04
N GLN A 471 -4.17 40.13 0.98
CA GLN A 471 -4.33 39.67 2.36
C GLN A 471 -5.30 38.52 2.47
N ILE A 472 -6.45 38.60 1.82
CA ILE A 472 -7.45 37.49 1.80
C ILE A 472 -6.83 36.20 1.19
N ILE A 473 -6.12 36.31 0.07
CA ILE A 473 -5.46 35.14 -0.54
C ILE A 473 -4.43 34.55 0.43
N SER A 474 -3.64 35.37 1.10
CA SER A 474 -2.66 34.93 2.09
C SER A 474 -3.32 34.22 3.28
N GLU A 475 -4.43 34.74 3.80
CA GLU A 475 -5.18 34.14 4.89
C GLU A 475 -5.81 32.81 4.49
N VAL A 476 -6.43 32.74 3.31
CA VAL A 476 -7.03 31.48 2.82
C VAL A 476 -5.95 30.44 2.54
N THR A 477 -4.78 30.85 2.05
CA THR A 477 -3.63 29.93 1.88
C THR A 477 -3.16 29.39 3.23
N ALA A 478 -3.07 30.24 4.25
CA ALA A 478 -2.72 29.81 5.60
C ALA A 478 -3.77 28.88 6.23
N LEU A 479 -5.06 29.07 5.91
CA LEU A 479 -6.14 28.15 6.33
C LEU A 479 -5.98 26.78 5.68
N PHE A 480 -5.69 26.72 4.38
CA PHE A 480 -5.39 25.49 3.67
C PHE A 480 -4.20 24.76 4.32
N ASP A 481 -3.08 25.46 4.51
CA ASP A 481 -1.87 24.89 5.11
C ASP A 481 -2.14 24.29 6.50
N ARG A 482 -2.94 24.98 7.31
CA ARG A 482 -3.35 24.51 8.64
C ARG A 482 -4.22 23.27 8.57
N ARG A 483 -5.18 23.20 7.63
CA ARG A 483 -6.08 22.05 7.47
C ARG A 483 -5.33 20.81 7.01
N VAL A 484 -4.45 20.97 6.03
CA VAL A 484 -3.65 19.86 5.49
C VAL A 484 -2.48 19.49 6.43
N GLY A 485 -2.11 20.41 7.36
CA GLY A 485 -1.01 20.19 8.31
C GLY A 485 0.35 20.61 7.78
N LEU A 486 0.39 21.45 6.75
CA LEU A 486 1.61 22.08 6.28
C LEU A 486 2.00 23.17 7.28
N THR A 487 3.17 23.05 7.88
CA THR A 487 3.70 24.03 8.83
C THR A 487 4.99 24.65 8.29
N GLU A 488 5.29 25.86 8.74
CA GLU A 488 6.49 26.60 8.32
C GLU A 488 7.80 25.80 8.54
N LEU A 489 7.85 24.96 9.59
CA LEU A 489 9.01 24.12 9.89
C LEU A 489 9.18 22.97 8.88
N ILE A 490 8.09 22.42 8.35
CA ILE A 490 8.14 21.40 7.30
C ILE A 490 8.73 22.01 6.01
N TYR A 491 8.39 23.27 5.72
CA TYR A 491 8.98 24.00 4.59
C TYR A 491 10.44 24.45 4.82
N GLY A 492 10.96 24.32 6.04
CA GLY A 492 12.28 24.85 6.39
C GLY A 492 12.33 26.37 6.49
N MET A 493 11.17 27.04 6.47
CA MET A 493 11.06 28.50 6.59
C MET A 493 10.79 28.88 8.05
N THR A 494 11.84 28.97 8.86
CA THR A 494 11.73 29.61 10.17
C THR A 494 11.87 31.11 10.01
N ARG A 495 10.77 31.84 10.06
CA ARG A 495 10.77 33.34 10.07
C ARG A 495 11.29 33.92 11.37
N ASN A 496 11.27 33.18 12.46
CA ASN A 496 11.70 33.66 13.78
C ASN A 496 12.83 32.80 14.32
N SER A 497 13.90 33.47 14.80
CA SER A 497 14.94 32.80 15.58
C SER A 497 14.33 32.27 16.89
N PHE A 498 14.56 31.03 17.22
CA PHE A 498 14.15 30.44 18.50
C PHE A 498 14.92 31.12 19.63
N ARG A 499 14.24 31.42 20.73
CA ARG A 499 14.86 32.07 21.90
C ARG A 499 15.70 31.08 22.73
N SER A 500 15.43 29.79 22.63
CA SER A 500 16.20 28.74 23.31
C SER A 500 16.14 27.40 22.56
N ALA A 501 17.14 26.53 22.81
CA ALA A 501 17.14 25.16 22.27
C ALA A 501 15.93 24.35 22.75
N ALA A 502 15.48 24.55 23.99
CA ALA A 502 14.30 23.89 24.55
C ALA A 502 13.00 24.29 23.83
N GLU A 503 12.84 25.57 23.49
CA GLU A 503 11.70 26.04 22.69
C GLU A 503 11.69 25.42 21.29
N ALA A 504 12.86 25.31 20.67
CA ALA A 504 13.02 24.67 19.37
C ALA A 504 12.65 23.18 19.43
N GLN A 505 13.06 22.49 20.50
CA GLN A 505 12.77 21.08 20.70
C GLN A 505 11.26 20.82 20.92
N VAL A 506 10.61 21.58 21.80
CA VAL A 506 9.17 21.47 22.05
C VAL A 506 8.35 21.76 20.78
N LYS A 507 8.74 22.77 20.00
CA LYS A 507 8.08 23.05 18.72
C LYS A 507 8.33 21.96 17.69
N ALA A 508 9.53 21.41 17.62
CA ALA A 508 9.83 20.28 16.74
C ALA A 508 8.99 19.05 17.09
N GLU A 509 8.82 18.73 18.37
CA GLU A 509 7.96 17.65 18.84
C GLU A 509 6.49 17.89 18.48
N GLN A 510 5.96 19.09 18.68
CA GLN A 510 4.56 19.41 18.32
C GLN A 510 4.28 19.31 16.81
N ILE A 511 5.27 19.61 15.98
CA ILE A 511 5.14 19.57 14.51
C ILE A 511 5.26 18.15 14.00
N SER A 512 5.97 17.27 14.70
CA SER A 512 6.13 15.87 14.29
C SER A 512 4.88 15.03 14.51
N VAL A 513 3.92 15.46 15.34
CA VAL A 513 2.75 14.64 15.74
C VAL A 513 1.97 14.08 14.55
N ARG A 514 1.60 14.92 13.57
CA ARG A 514 0.84 14.45 12.39
C ARG A 514 1.69 13.59 11.44
N PRO A 515 2.91 13.97 11.06
CA PRO A 515 3.78 13.10 10.28
C PRO A 515 4.09 11.77 10.97
N ASP A 516 4.20 11.77 12.30
CA ASP A 516 4.44 10.55 13.08
C ASP A 516 3.22 9.63 13.08
N ASP A 517 2.02 10.19 13.23
CA ASP A 517 0.76 9.44 13.12
C ASP A 517 0.60 8.79 11.75
N TYR A 518 0.84 9.54 10.67
CA TYR A 518 0.82 9.00 9.32
C TYR A 518 1.91 7.94 9.09
N ALA A 519 3.10 8.12 9.68
CA ALA A 519 4.15 7.11 9.60
C ALA A 519 3.74 5.81 10.31
N ASN A 520 3.10 5.90 11.47
CA ASN A 520 2.61 4.73 12.20
C ASN A 520 1.52 3.98 11.41
N ILE A 521 0.55 4.69 10.82
CA ILE A 521 -0.47 4.09 9.95
C ILE A 521 0.19 3.38 8.75
N LEU A 522 1.21 3.99 8.15
CA LEU A 522 1.96 3.37 7.06
C LEU A 522 2.73 2.12 7.52
N GLU A 523 3.37 2.15 8.68
CA GLU A 523 4.11 1.01 9.24
C GLU A 523 3.18 -0.15 9.59
N ASP A 524 1.98 0.13 10.11
CA ASP A 524 0.95 -0.89 10.33
C ASP A 524 0.47 -1.52 9.02
N ALA A 525 0.21 -0.70 7.99
CA ALA A 525 -0.17 -1.20 6.67
C ALA A 525 0.96 -2.05 6.03
N LEU A 526 2.22 -1.60 6.14
CA LEU A 526 3.38 -2.35 5.65
C LEU A 526 3.65 -3.64 6.44
N SER A 527 3.23 -3.69 7.71
CA SER A 527 3.27 -4.94 8.50
C SER A 527 2.26 -5.97 7.97
N LEU A 528 1.05 -5.51 7.57
CA LEU A 528 0.08 -6.37 6.87
C LEU A 528 0.59 -6.80 5.50
N VAL A 529 1.26 -5.91 4.76
CA VAL A 529 1.92 -6.24 3.48
C VAL A 529 2.96 -7.36 3.69
N ALA A 530 3.86 -7.21 4.67
CA ALA A 530 4.88 -8.21 4.98
C ALA A 530 4.26 -9.57 5.35
N ARG A 531 3.17 -9.56 6.10
CA ARG A 531 2.45 -10.76 6.49
C ARG A 531 1.84 -11.49 5.30
N LYS A 532 1.23 -10.75 4.35
CA LYS A 532 0.65 -11.33 3.13
C LYS A 532 1.73 -11.84 2.16
N GLU A 533 2.86 -11.15 2.07
CA GLU A 533 4.01 -11.66 1.31
C GLU A 533 4.61 -12.92 1.94
N ALA A 534 4.64 -13.02 3.28
CA ALA A 534 5.06 -14.25 3.97
C ALA A 534 4.10 -15.41 3.69
N LEU A 535 2.78 -15.17 3.65
CA LEU A 535 1.80 -16.18 3.28
C LEU A 535 2.00 -16.66 1.84
N LEU A 536 2.19 -15.72 0.90
CA LEU A 536 2.53 -16.01 -0.49
C LEU A 536 3.79 -16.88 -0.59
N ALA A 537 4.85 -16.47 0.12
CA ALA A 537 6.12 -17.18 0.12
C ALA A 537 5.99 -18.59 0.68
N ARG A 538 5.33 -18.76 1.81
CA ARG A 538 5.11 -20.08 2.43
C ARG A 538 4.22 -21.00 1.59
N TRP A 539 3.27 -20.45 0.82
CA TRP A 539 2.30 -21.19 0.05
C TRP A 539 2.82 -21.60 -1.34
N LEU A 540 3.54 -20.70 -2.02
CA LEU A 540 3.86 -20.87 -3.44
C LEU A 540 5.35 -20.89 -3.79
N ILE A 541 6.25 -20.46 -2.87
CA ILE A 541 7.69 -20.42 -3.14
C ILE A 541 8.32 -21.76 -2.76
N GLY A 542 8.95 -22.40 -3.74
CA GLY A 542 9.65 -23.65 -3.54
C GLY A 542 11.14 -23.48 -3.20
N PRO A 543 11.82 -24.57 -2.79
CA PRO A 543 13.26 -24.53 -2.50
C PRO A 543 14.12 -24.11 -3.69
N GLN A 544 13.67 -24.40 -4.92
CA GLN A 544 14.34 -23.95 -6.15
C GLN A 544 14.34 -22.41 -6.31
N ASP A 545 13.32 -21.74 -5.76
CA ASP A 545 13.21 -20.28 -5.79
C ASP A 545 14.03 -19.64 -4.66
N VAL A 546 14.17 -20.32 -3.53
CA VAL A 546 14.92 -19.82 -2.36
C VAL A 546 16.42 -20.01 -2.51
N ALA A 547 16.87 -21.09 -3.17
CA ALA A 547 18.29 -21.41 -3.31
C ALA A 547 19.14 -20.28 -3.93
N PRO A 548 18.69 -19.58 -5.00
CA PRO A 548 19.42 -18.45 -5.56
C PRO A 548 19.47 -17.23 -4.64
N LEU A 549 18.49 -17.07 -3.73
CA LEU A 549 18.31 -15.90 -2.89
C LEU A 549 19.05 -16.04 -1.55
N LEU A 550 18.85 -17.15 -0.85
CA LEU A 550 19.35 -17.39 0.52
C LEU A 550 20.38 -18.52 0.60
N GLY A 551 20.68 -19.17 -0.51
CA GLY A 551 21.63 -20.28 -0.59
C GLY A 551 21.04 -21.68 -0.41
N PRO A 552 21.79 -22.74 -0.74
CA PRO A 552 21.27 -24.11 -0.79
C PRO A 552 20.88 -24.68 0.59
N MET A 553 21.58 -24.29 1.66
CA MET A 553 21.25 -24.73 3.02
C MET A 553 19.90 -24.16 3.48
N ALA A 554 19.66 -22.87 3.19
CA ALA A 554 18.39 -22.21 3.48
C ALA A 554 17.25 -22.84 2.66
N ALA A 555 17.49 -23.19 1.39
CA ALA A 555 16.50 -23.84 0.54
C ALA A 555 16.08 -25.23 1.09
N GLN A 556 17.02 -26.01 1.59
CA GLN A 556 16.73 -27.29 2.23
C GLN A 556 15.92 -27.11 3.53
N ALA A 557 16.30 -26.14 4.36
CA ALA A 557 15.56 -25.81 5.58
C ALA A 557 14.16 -25.27 5.27
N TRP A 558 14.00 -24.51 4.17
CA TRP A 558 12.74 -24.00 3.68
C TRP A 558 11.78 -25.14 3.34
N GLN A 559 12.24 -26.12 2.57
CA GLN A 559 11.45 -27.29 2.20
C GLN A 559 10.97 -28.08 3.43
N MET A 560 11.83 -28.23 4.44
CA MET A 560 11.50 -29.03 5.61
C MET A 560 10.62 -28.30 6.64
N HIS A 561 10.69 -26.99 6.72
CA HIS A 561 10.14 -26.25 7.85
C HIS A 561 9.26 -25.05 7.51
N VAL A 562 9.44 -24.43 6.32
CA VAL A 562 8.75 -23.19 5.95
C VAL A 562 7.52 -23.44 5.10
N GLN A 563 7.58 -24.37 4.15
CA GLN A 563 6.42 -24.69 3.31
C GLN A 563 5.22 -25.07 4.19
N GLY A 564 4.18 -24.24 4.11
CA GLY A 564 3.04 -24.32 4.99
C GLY A 564 2.11 -25.46 4.63
N GLU A 565 1.58 -26.11 5.63
CA GLU A 565 0.65 -27.23 5.50
C GLU A 565 -0.79 -26.72 5.60
N ASP A 566 -1.11 -25.91 6.61
CA ASP A 566 -2.44 -25.42 6.89
C ASP A 566 -2.42 -23.88 7.01
N PRO A 567 -3.28 -23.15 6.27
CA PRO A 567 -3.34 -21.68 6.34
C PRO A 567 -3.56 -21.15 7.75
N ASP A 568 -4.39 -21.81 8.54
CA ASP A 568 -4.69 -21.41 9.91
C ASP A 568 -3.47 -21.51 10.84
N SER A 569 -2.67 -22.56 10.70
CA SER A 569 -1.44 -22.72 11.48
C SER A 569 -0.40 -21.67 11.10
N VAL A 570 -0.25 -21.41 9.79
CA VAL A 570 0.66 -20.38 9.25
C VAL A 570 0.38 -19.01 9.83
N VAL A 571 -0.90 -18.63 9.88
CA VAL A 571 -1.34 -17.33 10.39
C VAL A 571 -1.08 -17.17 11.90
N ARG A 572 -1.24 -18.24 12.68
CA ARG A 572 -1.18 -18.17 14.14
C ARG A 572 0.23 -18.29 14.72
N GLU A 573 1.18 -18.83 13.97
CA GLU A 573 2.52 -19.15 14.49
C GLU A 573 3.45 -17.95 14.66
N TYR A 574 3.32 -16.94 13.78
CA TYR A 574 4.27 -15.82 13.72
C TYR A 574 3.57 -14.46 13.82
N SER A 575 4.30 -13.48 14.33
CA SER A 575 3.95 -12.07 14.29
C SER A 575 4.89 -11.37 13.32
N TYR A 576 4.32 -10.68 12.35
CA TYR A 576 5.04 -9.92 11.34
C TYR A 576 4.90 -8.44 11.65
N ARG A 577 6.01 -7.74 11.78
CA ARG A 577 6.02 -6.31 12.09
C ARG A 577 7.09 -5.60 11.28
N VAL A 578 6.79 -4.37 10.90
CA VAL A 578 7.78 -3.42 10.44
C VAL A 578 8.38 -2.75 11.67
N GLU A 579 9.70 -2.66 11.74
CA GLU A 579 10.38 -1.97 12.84
C GLU A 579 9.99 -0.50 12.86
N ALA A 580 9.59 0.00 14.04
CA ALA A 580 9.15 1.36 14.23
C ALA A 580 10.21 2.38 13.77
N GLY A 581 9.80 3.37 12.98
CA GLY A 581 10.68 4.38 12.42
C GLY A 581 11.59 3.89 11.29
N SER A 582 11.47 2.60 10.84
CA SER A 582 12.32 2.08 9.78
C SER A 582 12.01 2.69 8.41
N VAL A 583 10.81 3.15 8.18
CA VAL A 583 10.33 3.72 6.90
C VAL A 583 10.55 5.23 6.83
N LYS A 584 10.49 5.89 7.97
CA LYS A 584 10.60 7.35 8.12
C LYS A 584 12.00 7.86 7.82
N LYS A 585 12.09 9.12 7.37
CA LYS A 585 13.38 9.81 7.27
C LYS A 585 14.02 9.93 8.67
N PRO A 586 15.18 9.32 8.90
CA PRO A 586 15.80 9.35 10.22
C PRO A 586 16.23 10.77 10.58
N ASN A 587 15.97 11.19 11.82
CA ASN A 587 16.65 12.34 12.39
C ASN A 587 18.07 11.89 12.75
N VAL A 588 19.02 12.23 11.89
CA VAL A 588 20.41 11.77 11.98
C VAL A 588 21.04 12.17 13.30
N ALA A 589 20.75 13.37 13.80
CA ALA A 589 21.32 13.86 15.06
C ALA A 589 20.86 13.03 16.26
N THR A 590 19.54 12.85 16.44
CA THR A 590 18.98 12.05 17.53
C THR A 590 19.40 10.59 17.44
N ARG A 591 19.54 10.07 16.21
CA ARG A 591 19.98 8.70 16.00
C ARG A 591 21.44 8.49 16.39
N ILE A 592 22.33 9.42 16.00
CA ILE A 592 23.73 9.40 16.41
C ILE A 592 23.84 9.46 17.94
N GLU A 593 23.07 10.34 18.58
CA GLU A 593 23.06 10.49 20.03
C GLU A 593 22.59 9.21 20.73
N ASN A 594 21.47 8.64 20.32
CA ASN A 594 20.94 7.38 20.88
C ASN A 594 21.92 6.22 20.72
N ILE A 595 22.58 6.11 19.57
CA ILE A 595 23.55 5.06 19.30
C ILE A 595 24.83 5.28 20.09
N THR A 596 25.29 6.53 20.19
CA THR A 596 26.46 6.85 20.99
C THR A 596 26.20 6.51 22.46
N ASN A 597 25.03 6.84 22.98
CA ASN A 597 24.61 6.47 24.34
C ASN A 597 24.52 4.95 24.52
N ALA A 598 23.90 4.24 23.56
CA ALA A 598 23.83 2.79 23.57
C ALA A 598 25.22 2.14 23.52
N MET A 599 26.15 2.63 22.69
CA MET A 599 27.52 2.15 22.62
C MET A 599 28.31 2.41 23.91
N GLN A 600 28.09 3.55 24.58
CA GLN A 600 28.71 3.83 25.87
C GLN A 600 28.26 2.86 26.97
N ILE A 601 26.96 2.49 26.96
CA ILE A 601 26.40 1.52 27.91
C ILE A 601 26.88 0.10 27.59
N LEU A 602 27.02 -0.24 26.32
CA LEU A 602 27.32 -1.60 25.86
C LEU A 602 28.84 -1.88 25.75
N ALA A 603 29.69 -0.84 25.67
CA ALA A 603 31.13 -1.01 25.60
C ALA A 603 31.72 -1.87 26.74
N PRO A 604 31.36 -1.69 28.01
CA PRO A 604 31.87 -2.56 29.09
C PRO A 604 31.33 -3.99 28.99
N ILE A 605 30.11 -4.19 28.49
CA ILE A 605 29.49 -5.51 28.30
C ILE A 605 30.14 -6.23 27.11
N SER A 606 30.51 -5.52 26.05
CA SER A 606 31.16 -6.10 24.86
C SER A 606 32.52 -6.72 25.19
N GLN A 607 33.30 -6.08 26.06
CA GLN A 607 34.57 -6.66 26.54
C GLN A 607 34.35 -7.96 27.32
N GLY A 608 33.31 -8.02 28.13
CA GLY A 608 32.93 -9.24 28.85
C GLY A 608 32.46 -10.36 27.91
N LEU A 609 31.71 -10.05 26.88
CA LEU A 609 31.24 -11.01 25.87
C LEU A 609 32.39 -11.58 25.03
N LEU A 610 33.33 -10.73 24.62
CA LEU A 610 34.53 -11.17 23.90
C LEU A 610 35.43 -12.07 24.77
N GLN A 611 35.61 -11.73 26.05
CA GLN A 611 36.35 -12.56 27.00
C GLN A 611 35.64 -13.87 27.32
N ALA A 612 34.31 -13.90 27.28
CA ALA A 612 33.48 -15.09 27.46
C ALA A 612 33.43 -15.99 26.20
N GLY A 613 34.12 -15.64 25.11
CA GLY A 613 34.17 -16.43 23.89
C GLY A 613 32.86 -16.41 23.08
N LYS A 614 32.03 -15.39 23.23
CA LYS A 614 30.75 -15.21 22.50
C LYS A 614 30.84 -14.03 21.52
N PRO A 615 31.67 -14.11 20.46
CA PRO A 615 31.80 -13.03 19.48
C PRO A 615 30.52 -12.78 18.66
N GLU A 616 29.64 -13.80 18.57
CA GLU A 616 28.40 -13.71 17.81
C GLU A 616 27.47 -12.61 18.34
N LEU A 617 27.33 -12.47 19.66
CA LEU A 617 26.53 -11.43 20.29
C LEU A 617 27.11 -10.03 20.06
N PHE A 618 28.43 -9.92 20.07
CA PHE A 618 29.13 -8.67 19.76
C PHE A 618 28.92 -8.29 18.27
N ASN A 619 29.07 -9.26 17.37
CA ASN A 619 28.85 -9.03 15.93
C ASN A 619 27.43 -8.62 15.62
N ALA A 620 26.40 -9.24 16.25
CA ALA A 620 25.02 -8.87 16.10
C ALA A 620 24.76 -7.41 16.53
N LEU A 621 25.37 -6.99 17.63
CA LEU A 621 25.28 -5.64 18.16
C LEU A 621 25.95 -4.60 17.24
N LEU A 622 27.10 -5.00 16.64
CA LEU A 622 27.83 -4.20 15.67
C LEU A 622 27.06 -4.08 14.34
N GLU A 623 26.38 -5.15 13.92
CA GLU A 623 25.49 -5.16 12.76
C GLU A 623 24.30 -4.23 12.93
N ASP A 624 23.64 -4.28 14.09
CA ASP A 624 22.53 -3.39 14.41
C ASP A 624 22.97 -1.92 14.45
N TRP A 625 24.16 -1.69 14.98
CA TRP A 625 24.78 -0.36 14.93
C TRP A 625 25.09 0.07 13.49
N GLY A 626 25.67 -0.80 12.66
CA GLY A 626 25.97 -0.53 11.26
C GLY A 626 24.71 -0.24 10.44
N LYS A 627 23.69 -1.06 10.61
CA LYS A 627 22.35 -0.84 10.02
C LYS A 627 21.79 0.52 10.46
N ALA A 628 21.92 0.84 11.73
CA ALA A 628 21.46 2.10 12.29
C ALA A 628 22.20 3.32 11.72
N MET A 629 23.51 3.22 11.49
CA MET A 629 24.35 4.31 10.95
C MET A 629 24.41 4.32 9.42
N ASN A 630 23.80 3.35 8.76
CA ASN A 630 23.93 3.11 7.31
C ASN A 630 25.42 2.98 6.90
N THR A 631 26.20 2.27 7.72
CA THR A 631 27.64 2.08 7.54
C THR A 631 27.91 0.59 7.43
N ASP A 632 28.76 0.19 6.49
CA ASP A 632 29.23 -1.19 6.36
C ASP A 632 30.19 -1.52 7.50
N VAL A 633 29.76 -2.38 8.41
CA VAL A 633 30.54 -2.83 9.59
C VAL A 633 31.18 -4.20 9.38
N SER A 634 30.98 -4.83 8.23
CA SER A 634 31.51 -6.18 7.93
C SER A 634 33.02 -6.30 8.18
N ARG A 635 33.77 -5.19 7.99
CA ARG A 635 35.23 -5.11 8.22
C ARG A 635 35.63 -5.13 9.69
N TYR A 636 34.70 -4.88 10.59
CA TYR A 636 34.95 -4.79 12.03
C TYR A 636 34.42 -6.00 12.80
N MET A 637 33.77 -6.94 12.11
CA MET A 637 33.26 -8.16 12.71
C MET A 637 34.40 -9.08 13.16
N VAL A 638 34.25 -9.65 14.35
CA VAL A 638 35.19 -10.63 14.89
C VAL A 638 34.90 -11.98 14.23
N PRO A 639 35.90 -12.63 13.60
CA PRO A 639 35.68 -13.94 12.99
C PRO A 639 35.31 -14.97 14.06
N PRO A 640 34.44 -15.97 13.71
CA PRO A 640 34.10 -17.04 14.64
C PRO A 640 35.37 -17.80 15.09
N PRO A 641 35.42 -18.29 16.35
CA PRO A 641 36.54 -19.07 16.81
C PRO A 641 36.77 -20.31 15.92
N PRO A 642 38.01 -20.68 15.64
CA PRO A 642 38.28 -21.85 14.83
C PRO A 642 37.64 -23.10 15.48
N PRO A 643 37.14 -24.05 14.69
CA PRO A 643 36.56 -25.27 15.22
C PRO A 643 37.57 -25.99 16.09
N PRO A 644 37.15 -26.60 17.22
CA PRO A 644 38.07 -27.33 18.08
C PRO A 644 38.79 -28.39 17.26
N PRO A 645 40.10 -28.63 17.49
CA PRO A 645 40.86 -29.63 16.78
C PRO A 645 40.18 -31.00 16.93
N PRO A 646 40.11 -31.82 15.87
CA PRO A 646 39.53 -33.15 15.97
C PRO A 646 40.16 -33.88 17.12
N GLY A 647 39.34 -34.36 18.06
CA GLY A 647 39.82 -35.15 19.20
C GLY A 647 40.63 -36.35 18.73
N PRO A 648 41.60 -36.81 19.54
CA PRO A 648 42.35 -37.99 19.17
C PRO A 648 41.38 -39.15 18.84
N PRO A 649 41.69 -39.95 17.81
CA PRO A 649 40.85 -41.09 17.46
C PRO A 649 40.67 -42.00 18.68
N PRO A 650 39.46 -42.58 18.89
CA PRO A 650 39.23 -43.44 20.02
C PRO A 650 40.27 -44.60 20.00
N GLU A 651 41.00 -44.77 21.11
CA GLU A 651 41.92 -45.86 21.27
C GLU A 651 41.14 -47.18 21.06
N GLY A 652 41.56 -47.92 20.05
CA GLY A 652 40.98 -49.23 19.78
C GLY A 652 41.09 -50.16 21.00
N PRO A 653 40.20 -51.13 21.16
CA PRO A 653 40.24 -52.04 22.30
C PRO A 653 41.64 -52.74 22.39
N PRO A 654 42.21 -52.91 23.57
CA PRO A 654 43.54 -53.51 23.75
C PRO A 654 43.51 -54.91 23.15
N ASN A 655 44.43 -55.18 22.21
CA ASN A 655 44.66 -56.50 21.64
C ASN A 655 44.97 -57.48 22.78
N GLY A 656 43.98 -58.28 23.16
CA GLY A 656 44.19 -59.44 23.99
C GLY A 656 45.00 -60.46 23.21
N ASN A 657 46.23 -60.65 23.65
CA ASN A 657 47.12 -61.68 23.16
C ASN A 657 46.58 -63.04 23.68
N PRO A 658 46.36 -64.07 22.86
CA PRO A 658 46.12 -65.41 23.35
C PRO A 658 47.47 -66.08 23.56
N GLY A 659 47.87 -66.30 24.83
CA GLY A 659 48.88 -67.24 25.25
C GLY A 659 48.20 -68.45 25.83
#